data_66fc3b75847928bf732fc10e330aa23c
#
_entry.id   66fc3b75847928bf732fc10e330aa23c
#
_cell.length_a   1.000
_cell.length_b   1.000
_cell.length_c   1.000
_cell.angle_alpha   90.00
_cell.angle_beta   90.00
_cell.angle_gamma   90.00
#
_symmetry.space_group_name_H-M   'P 1'
#
loop_
_entity.id
_entity.type
_entity.pdbx_description
1 polymer ?
#
loop_
_entity_poly.entity_id
_entity_poly.type
_entity_poly.pdbx_seq_one_letter_code
_entity_poly.pdbx_strand_id
1 'polypeptide(L)'
;MDRLVFQTKARNLQNLKHKLKNAKVLDVVITSLKEIIQDKEEVLKKITNLNAKKLIIRSSSNSEDSLKSSNAGAFLSLANVDIGDKSQLFNALEKVGHSIPSENDEILIQPMLLDIKKCGVAFSVDKDNFAPYFCIEYDENGSNSSITNGSAKNAKTYFHYRENEDIKDPCMQKVILLLKELESLYGCNFLDVEFAFNEQNELFCLQVRPLIMQEKTNLFNSLSKEALHRLYKRFLSLQKPRSRVLGDKAIFGVMPDWNPAEIIGLRPKRLAFSLYKEIITDNIWAYQRDNYGYRDLRSHPLIHSFLGIPYVDVRLSFNSFIPKTLDENIAKRLVNYYLDKLYENHELHDKVEFDIVFSCYDFHMADKLERLLDHGFNKNEIKRIEFSLLNLTNSIVNIKNGLCLKDIEKSKQMIVYYENIMHSDFSPLDKIYWLLEECKRYGTLPFAGVARAAFVAMTMLNSLVEIGFFSKEEKDEFLNSLHTVSKTLSNELATLNENNKQDFIKQFGHLRAGTYNILSPRYDEDFDGYFDLKQKSEIKKEKEFKIDDDKLLKLDQILKEHGIEVNAKEFFSFLKIAIEGREFVKFEFSKLLSKAISLIEDLGNYYGISKEDMAHLDIKSILNLYSSVYSKSPKDKFLSEINENKQEYELSLAIKLPALLTDAHQIFGFFANYIHPNFITQKSISANIALENEQDLKGKIVLIYAADPGYDYLFTKDIAGFITCYGGANSHMAIRASELAMPAVIGVGEENFKKYLQAKKIKIDCQSEQIFCL
;
A
#
# COMPACT_ATOMS: atom_id res chain seq x y z
N MET A 1 28.55 -35.37 -6.50
CA MET A 1 29.01 -34.42 -7.52
C MET A 1 29.81 -33.35 -6.84
N ASP A 2 31.01 -33.04 -7.36
CA ASP A 2 31.82 -31.95 -6.81
C ASP A 2 31.04 -30.62 -6.99
N ARG A 3 30.92 -29.88 -5.91
CA ARG A 3 30.25 -28.58 -5.92
C ARG A 3 31.01 -27.58 -6.79
N LEU A 4 30.30 -26.77 -7.57
CA LEU A 4 30.92 -25.67 -8.29
C LEU A 4 31.31 -24.56 -7.31
N VAL A 5 32.37 -23.86 -7.61
CA VAL A 5 32.83 -22.67 -6.88
C VAL A 5 32.54 -21.47 -7.77
N PHE A 6 32.02 -20.40 -7.20
CA PHE A 6 31.80 -19.15 -7.91
C PHE A 6 33.14 -18.56 -8.38
N GLN A 7 33.21 -18.20 -9.64
CA GLN A 7 34.31 -17.58 -10.32
C GLN A 7 33.81 -16.32 -11.07
N THR A 8 34.56 -15.84 -12.03
CA THR A 8 34.16 -14.75 -12.92
C THR A 8 32.87 -15.12 -13.68
N LYS A 9 32.11 -14.12 -14.13
CA LYS A 9 30.89 -14.29 -14.95
C LYS A 9 31.11 -15.25 -16.12
N ALA A 10 32.22 -15.08 -16.86
CA ALA A 10 32.56 -15.92 -17.99
C ALA A 10 32.83 -17.38 -17.61
N ARG A 11 33.58 -17.60 -16.53
CA ARG A 11 33.91 -18.95 -16.04
C ARG A 11 32.68 -19.66 -15.47
N ASN A 12 31.83 -18.96 -14.75
CA ASN A 12 30.56 -19.52 -14.24
C ASN A 12 29.73 -20.08 -15.40
N LEU A 13 29.51 -19.31 -16.45
CA LEU A 13 28.77 -19.75 -17.62
C LEU A 13 29.42 -20.90 -18.38
N GLN A 14 30.76 -20.86 -18.54
CA GLN A 14 31.50 -21.93 -19.18
C GLN A 14 31.36 -23.25 -18.40
N ASN A 15 31.44 -23.21 -17.07
CA ASN A 15 31.30 -24.38 -16.20
C ASN A 15 29.87 -24.94 -16.19
N LEU A 16 28.87 -24.10 -16.39
CA LEU A 16 27.45 -24.49 -16.41
C LEU A 16 27.00 -25.10 -17.74
N LYS A 17 27.66 -24.76 -18.86
CA LYS A 17 27.23 -25.12 -20.22
C LYS A 17 26.88 -26.60 -20.43
N HIS A 18 27.62 -27.50 -19.77
CA HIS A 18 27.39 -28.95 -19.91
C HIS A 18 26.75 -29.61 -18.67
N LYS A 19 26.44 -28.81 -17.64
CA LYS A 19 25.91 -29.30 -16.36
C LYS A 19 24.45 -28.99 -16.17
N LEU A 20 23.98 -27.87 -16.75
CA LEU A 20 22.58 -27.47 -16.66
C LEU A 20 21.68 -28.35 -17.53
N LYS A 21 20.56 -28.78 -16.92
CA LYS A 21 19.51 -29.58 -17.60
C LYS A 21 18.22 -28.76 -17.84
N ASN A 22 17.93 -27.82 -16.94
CA ASN A 22 16.68 -27.05 -16.96
C ASN A 22 16.80 -25.73 -17.76
N ALA A 23 17.98 -25.34 -18.20
CA ALA A 23 18.20 -24.18 -19.07
C ALA A 23 19.38 -24.39 -19.99
N LYS A 24 19.38 -23.67 -21.10
CA LYS A 24 20.53 -23.62 -22.01
C LYS A 24 21.50 -22.51 -21.58
N VAL A 25 22.78 -22.71 -21.85
CA VAL A 25 23.81 -21.67 -21.77
C VAL A 25 24.36 -21.43 -23.16
N LEU A 26 24.44 -20.18 -23.56
CA LEU A 26 25.00 -19.78 -24.86
C LEU A 26 26.48 -20.14 -24.92
N ASP A 27 27.01 -20.33 -26.12
CA ASP A 27 28.43 -20.55 -26.33
C ASP A 27 29.24 -19.37 -25.78
N VAL A 28 30.37 -19.67 -25.17
CA VAL A 28 31.22 -18.71 -24.47
C VAL A 28 32.61 -18.72 -25.08
N VAL A 29 33.10 -17.57 -25.47
CA VAL A 29 34.52 -17.32 -25.74
C VAL A 29 35.04 -16.36 -24.66
N ILE A 30 36.16 -16.73 -24.05
CA ILE A 30 36.82 -15.92 -23.03
C ILE A 30 38.13 -15.43 -23.63
N THR A 31 38.41 -14.14 -23.48
CA THR A 31 39.67 -13.50 -23.88
C THR A 31 40.03 -12.41 -22.88
N SER A 32 41.15 -11.74 -23.05
CA SER A 32 41.57 -10.58 -22.25
C SER A 32 42.10 -9.48 -23.17
N LEU A 33 42.20 -8.25 -22.66
CA LEU A 33 42.79 -7.15 -23.44
C LEU A 33 44.23 -7.47 -23.85
N LYS A 34 44.96 -8.10 -22.98
CA LYS A 34 46.34 -8.56 -23.26
C LYS A 34 46.38 -9.56 -24.42
N GLU A 35 45.54 -10.58 -24.45
CA GLU A 35 45.44 -11.53 -25.55
C GLU A 35 45.06 -10.86 -26.88
N ILE A 36 44.14 -9.90 -26.85
CA ILE A 36 43.71 -9.14 -28.02
C ILE A 36 44.90 -8.35 -28.61
N ILE A 37 45.73 -7.73 -27.74
CA ILE A 37 46.90 -6.97 -28.18
C ILE A 37 47.98 -7.90 -28.74
N GLN A 38 48.18 -9.09 -28.15
CA GLN A 38 49.21 -10.05 -28.54
C GLN A 38 48.89 -10.79 -29.85
N ASP A 39 47.67 -11.26 -30.04
CA ASP A 39 47.26 -12.05 -31.22
C ASP A 39 45.78 -11.85 -31.58
N LYS A 40 45.52 -10.82 -32.39
CA LYS A 40 44.16 -10.52 -32.90
C LYS A 40 43.59 -11.62 -33.81
N GLU A 41 44.47 -12.40 -34.53
CA GLU A 41 43.98 -13.43 -35.46
C GLU A 41 43.52 -14.67 -34.71
N GLU A 42 44.20 -15.09 -33.66
CA GLU A 42 43.78 -16.22 -32.84
C GLU A 42 42.47 -15.90 -32.10
N VAL A 43 42.34 -14.69 -31.54
CA VAL A 43 41.07 -14.25 -30.92
C VAL A 43 39.92 -14.24 -31.93
N LEU A 44 40.17 -13.73 -33.14
CA LEU A 44 39.16 -13.74 -34.21
C LEU A 44 38.73 -15.16 -34.59
N LYS A 45 39.69 -16.11 -34.68
CA LYS A 45 39.39 -17.52 -34.95
C LYS A 45 38.52 -18.16 -33.88
N LYS A 46 38.82 -17.90 -32.60
CA LYS A 46 37.97 -18.35 -31.48
C LYS A 46 36.52 -17.79 -31.60
N ILE A 47 36.37 -16.51 -31.92
CA ILE A 47 35.08 -15.85 -32.05
C ILE A 47 34.32 -16.37 -33.28
N THR A 48 34.97 -16.60 -34.39
CA THR A 48 34.32 -17.09 -35.63
C THR A 48 33.68 -18.48 -35.44
N ASN A 49 34.26 -19.31 -34.54
CA ASN A 49 33.69 -20.61 -34.19
C ASN A 49 32.33 -20.54 -33.47
N LEU A 50 31.89 -19.36 -33.01
CA LEU A 50 30.56 -19.18 -32.39
C LEU A 50 29.41 -19.27 -33.41
N ASN A 51 29.66 -19.26 -34.71
CA ASN A 51 28.68 -19.35 -35.78
C ASN A 51 27.50 -18.37 -35.62
N ALA A 52 27.75 -17.17 -35.14
CA ALA A 52 26.75 -16.14 -34.89
C ALA A 52 26.97 -14.92 -35.79
N LYS A 53 25.90 -14.24 -36.19
CA LYS A 53 26.00 -12.98 -36.93
C LYS A 53 26.27 -11.79 -36.01
N LYS A 54 25.67 -11.81 -34.83
CA LYS A 54 25.77 -10.74 -33.83
C LYS A 54 26.21 -11.28 -32.49
N LEU A 55 27.01 -10.48 -31.80
CA LEU A 55 27.60 -10.80 -30.51
C LEU A 55 27.18 -9.80 -29.44
N ILE A 56 27.25 -10.27 -28.20
CA ILE A 56 27.32 -9.46 -27.00
C ILE A 56 28.70 -9.63 -26.37
N ILE A 57 29.34 -8.52 -26.02
CA ILE A 57 30.68 -8.45 -25.39
C ILE A 57 30.49 -7.80 -24.03
N ARG A 58 30.89 -8.50 -22.98
CA ARG A 58 30.68 -8.09 -21.58
C ARG A 58 31.99 -8.16 -20.79
N SER A 59 32.18 -7.29 -19.84
CA SER A 59 33.21 -7.41 -18.82
C SER A 59 33.01 -8.67 -17.96
N SER A 60 34.10 -9.23 -17.45
CA SER A 60 34.12 -10.41 -16.58
C SER A 60 35.32 -10.35 -15.64
N SER A 61 35.36 -9.34 -14.77
CA SER A 61 36.44 -9.14 -13.80
C SER A 61 36.13 -9.81 -12.46
N ASN A 62 37.15 -10.30 -11.76
CA ASN A 62 37.02 -10.78 -10.38
C ASN A 62 36.59 -9.69 -9.39
N SER A 63 36.77 -8.42 -9.75
CA SER A 63 36.32 -7.27 -8.95
C SER A 63 34.84 -6.91 -9.12
N GLU A 64 34.17 -7.48 -10.13
CA GLU A 64 32.75 -7.23 -10.44
C GLU A 64 31.80 -8.05 -9.54
N ASP A 65 32.14 -9.33 -9.30
CA ASP A 65 31.31 -10.31 -8.59
C ASP A 65 32.09 -10.95 -7.42
N SER A 66 32.35 -10.22 -6.35
CA SER A 66 32.97 -10.78 -5.15
C SER A 66 31.90 -11.15 -4.09
N LEU A 67 32.22 -12.12 -3.20
CA LEU A 67 31.39 -12.50 -2.06
C LEU A 67 31.15 -11.36 -1.03
N LYS A 68 31.82 -10.22 -1.19
CA LYS A 68 31.80 -9.10 -0.24
C LYS A 68 31.24 -7.79 -0.83
N SER A 69 31.22 -7.65 -2.14
CA SER A 69 30.71 -6.45 -2.83
C SER A 69 30.20 -6.79 -4.21
N SER A 70 29.07 -6.19 -4.62
CA SER A 70 28.54 -6.24 -5.98
C SER A 70 28.73 -4.87 -6.62
N ASN A 71 29.53 -4.82 -7.69
CA ASN A 71 29.69 -3.64 -8.54
C ASN A 71 28.87 -3.81 -9.84
N ALA A 72 27.65 -4.33 -9.73
CA ALA A 72 26.76 -4.56 -10.87
C ALA A 72 26.58 -3.28 -11.70
N GLY A 73 26.87 -3.35 -13.01
CA GLY A 73 26.74 -2.22 -13.91
C GLY A 73 27.91 -1.22 -13.92
N ALA A 74 28.96 -1.46 -13.15
CA ALA A 74 30.13 -0.58 -13.10
C ALA A 74 30.98 -0.62 -14.39
N PHE A 75 30.90 -1.71 -15.17
CA PHE A 75 31.72 -1.93 -16.34
C PHE A 75 30.91 -2.09 -17.62
N LEU A 76 31.53 -1.87 -18.77
CA LEU A 76 30.87 -1.75 -20.06
C LEU A 76 30.42 -3.12 -20.61
N SER A 77 29.20 -3.15 -21.17
CA SER A 77 28.67 -4.24 -21.98
C SER A 77 28.21 -3.68 -23.33
N LEU A 78 28.63 -4.30 -24.44
CA LEU A 78 28.28 -3.88 -25.79
C LEU A 78 27.51 -5.00 -26.50
N ALA A 79 26.29 -4.72 -26.88
CA ALA A 79 25.42 -5.63 -27.64
C ALA A 79 25.38 -5.26 -29.13
N ASN A 80 24.84 -6.13 -29.97
CA ASN A 80 24.68 -5.95 -31.41
C ASN A 80 25.98 -5.78 -32.21
N VAL A 81 27.10 -6.34 -31.72
CA VAL A 81 28.38 -6.28 -32.44
C VAL A 81 28.37 -7.26 -33.59
N ASP A 82 28.58 -6.77 -34.81
CA ASP A 82 28.58 -7.60 -36.02
C ASP A 82 29.93 -8.31 -36.18
N ILE A 83 29.90 -9.64 -36.29
CA ILE A 83 31.12 -10.47 -36.55
C ILE A 83 31.75 -10.15 -37.92
N GLY A 84 30.95 -9.81 -38.94
CA GLY A 84 31.42 -9.49 -40.28
C GLY A 84 32.21 -8.18 -40.35
N ASP A 85 31.96 -7.25 -39.44
CA ASP A 85 32.72 -6.00 -39.33
C ASP A 85 33.85 -6.12 -38.30
N LYS A 86 35.03 -6.52 -38.80
CA LYS A 86 36.22 -6.67 -37.96
C LYS A 86 36.61 -5.39 -37.23
N SER A 87 36.41 -4.22 -37.85
CA SER A 87 36.76 -2.93 -37.23
C SER A 87 35.83 -2.64 -36.04
N GLN A 88 34.53 -2.82 -36.21
CA GLN A 88 33.54 -2.70 -35.14
C GLN A 88 33.83 -3.71 -34.01
N LEU A 89 34.13 -4.96 -34.36
CA LEU A 89 34.39 -6.02 -33.39
C LEU A 89 35.60 -5.68 -32.51
N PHE A 90 36.76 -5.34 -33.10
CA PHE A 90 37.95 -5.03 -32.31
C PHE A 90 37.80 -3.74 -31.52
N ASN A 91 37.14 -2.71 -32.06
CA ASN A 91 36.86 -1.50 -31.31
C ASN A 91 35.96 -1.80 -30.09
N ALA A 92 34.98 -2.68 -30.23
CA ALA A 92 34.11 -3.08 -29.12
C ALA A 92 34.88 -3.87 -28.05
N LEU A 93 35.76 -4.81 -28.46
CA LEU A 93 36.61 -5.57 -27.56
C LEU A 93 37.59 -4.67 -26.79
N GLU A 94 38.26 -3.75 -27.47
CA GLU A 94 39.17 -2.77 -26.83
C GLU A 94 38.43 -1.85 -25.87
N LYS A 95 37.25 -1.34 -26.22
CA LYS A 95 36.42 -0.50 -25.33
C LYS A 95 36.01 -1.23 -24.05
N VAL A 96 35.55 -2.49 -24.15
CA VAL A 96 35.21 -3.31 -22.98
C VAL A 96 36.46 -3.61 -22.17
N GLY A 97 37.58 -3.98 -22.83
CA GLY A 97 38.85 -4.27 -22.15
C GLY A 97 39.42 -3.06 -21.40
N HIS A 98 39.30 -1.85 -21.92
CA HIS A 98 39.73 -0.64 -21.23
C HIS A 98 38.78 -0.19 -20.11
N SER A 99 37.55 -0.73 -20.05
CA SER A 99 36.62 -0.42 -18.96
C SER A 99 36.86 -1.21 -17.67
N ILE A 100 37.69 -2.28 -17.73
CA ILE A 100 38.01 -3.16 -16.60
C ILE A 100 39.36 -2.83 -16.01
N PRO A 101 39.56 -3.08 -14.67
CA PRO A 101 40.73 -2.61 -13.94
C PRO A 101 42.09 -3.19 -14.41
N SER A 102 42.09 -4.39 -14.99
CA SER A 102 43.34 -5.06 -15.39
C SER A 102 43.26 -5.61 -16.82
N GLU A 103 44.35 -5.46 -17.60
CA GLU A 103 44.44 -6.03 -18.94
C GLU A 103 44.43 -7.56 -18.95
N ASN A 104 44.62 -8.21 -17.81
CA ASN A 104 44.52 -9.66 -17.63
C ASN A 104 43.08 -10.11 -17.26
N ASP A 105 42.20 -9.19 -16.93
CA ASP A 105 40.83 -9.54 -16.62
C ASP A 105 40.09 -10.06 -17.84
N GLU A 106 39.11 -10.91 -17.60
CA GLU A 106 38.40 -11.63 -18.65
C GLU A 106 37.36 -10.73 -19.35
N ILE A 107 37.24 -10.93 -20.65
CA ILE A 107 36.17 -10.40 -21.51
C ILE A 107 35.34 -11.59 -21.98
N LEU A 108 34.04 -11.54 -21.68
CA LEU A 108 33.05 -12.53 -22.07
C LEU A 108 32.45 -12.15 -23.45
N ILE A 109 32.57 -13.09 -24.41
CA ILE A 109 31.98 -12.95 -25.73
C ILE A 109 30.96 -14.08 -25.94
N GLN A 110 29.76 -13.75 -26.31
CA GLN A 110 28.68 -14.71 -26.56
C GLN A 110 27.90 -14.35 -27.82
N PRO A 111 27.25 -15.32 -28.51
CA PRO A 111 26.20 -15.04 -29.48
C PRO A 111 25.13 -14.16 -28.82
N MET A 112 24.65 -13.18 -29.57
CA MET A 112 23.51 -12.40 -29.11
C MET A 112 22.25 -13.25 -29.24
N LEU A 113 21.52 -13.42 -28.14
CA LEU A 113 20.22 -14.08 -28.16
C LEU A 113 19.24 -13.15 -28.90
N LEU A 114 18.70 -13.64 -30.02
CA LEU A 114 17.67 -12.96 -30.81
C LEU A 114 16.30 -13.50 -30.42
N ASP A 115 15.26 -12.76 -30.79
CA ASP A 115 13.85 -13.18 -30.63
C ASP A 115 13.50 -13.50 -29.15
N ILE A 116 13.92 -12.61 -28.24
CA ILE A 116 13.62 -12.71 -26.81
C ILE A 116 12.14 -12.39 -26.59
N LYS A 117 11.40 -13.34 -26.02
CA LYS A 117 10.01 -13.18 -25.61
C LYS A 117 9.86 -12.64 -24.19
N LYS A 118 10.70 -13.15 -23.28
CA LYS A 118 10.72 -12.72 -21.87
C LYS A 118 12.16 -12.71 -21.40
N CYS A 119 12.51 -11.74 -20.60
CA CYS A 119 13.81 -11.72 -19.92
C CYS A 119 13.69 -11.11 -18.55
N GLY A 120 14.58 -11.49 -17.65
CA GLY A 120 14.48 -11.03 -16.28
C GLY A 120 15.60 -11.49 -15.38
N VAL A 121 15.37 -11.23 -14.10
CA VAL A 121 16.22 -11.61 -12.99
C VAL A 121 15.42 -12.47 -12.02
N ALA A 122 16.02 -13.53 -11.54
CA ALA A 122 15.42 -14.45 -10.59
C ALA A 122 16.30 -14.62 -9.35
N PHE A 123 15.72 -14.38 -8.20
CA PHE A 123 16.37 -14.54 -6.90
C PHE A 123 15.87 -15.81 -6.24
N SER A 124 16.76 -16.58 -5.64
CA SER A 124 16.38 -17.80 -4.95
C SER A 124 15.75 -17.55 -3.57
N VAL A 125 15.84 -16.32 -3.06
CA VAL A 125 15.16 -15.82 -1.85
C VAL A 125 14.66 -14.40 -2.11
N ASP A 126 13.81 -13.87 -1.23
CA ASP A 126 13.50 -12.45 -1.27
C ASP A 126 14.79 -11.63 -1.05
N LYS A 127 15.13 -10.80 -2.02
CA LYS A 127 16.37 -10.00 -2.03
C LYS A 127 16.46 -8.97 -0.88
N ASP A 128 15.32 -8.59 -0.28
CA ASP A 128 15.27 -7.51 0.72
C ASP A 128 15.49 -8.01 2.15
N ASN A 129 14.96 -9.20 2.48
CA ASN A 129 14.97 -9.74 3.85
C ASN A 129 15.30 -11.24 3.92
N PHE A 130 15.65 -11.86 2.80
CA PHE A 130 15.95 -13.28 2.66
C PHE A 130 14.79 -14.22 3.05
N ALA A 131 13.55 -13.75 3.07
CA ALA A 131 12.42 -14.62 3.27
C ALA A 131 12.38 -15.75 2.23
N PRO A 132 11.82 -16.95 2.58
CA PRO A 132 11.93 -18.16 1.76
C PRO A 132 10.98 -18.14 0.55
N TYR A 133 11.13 -17.13 -0.31
CA TYR A 133 10.40 -17.00 -1.58
C TYR A 133 11.35 -16.88 -2.75
N PHE A 134 11.13 -17.65 -3.80
CA PHE A 134 11.66 -17.32 -5.11
C PHE A 134 11.01 -16.01 -5.57
N CYS A 135 11.82 -15.06 -6.01
CA CYS A 135 11.39 -13.77 -6.51
C CYS A 135 11.85 -13.64 -7.97
N ILE A 136 10.91 -13.55 -8.93
CA ILE A 136 11.20 -13.52 -10.36
C ILE A 136 10.65 -12.23 -10.93
N GLU A 137 11.54 -11.33 -11.36
CA GLU A 137 11.20 -10.08 -12.02
C GLU A 137 11.49 -10.21 -13.52
N TYR A 138 10.51 -9.93 -14.39
CA TYR A 138 10.69 -10.09 -15.83
C TYR A 138 9.87 -9.10 -16.65
N ASP A 139 10.33 -8.86 -17.89
CA ASP A 139 9.64 -8.05 -18.91
C ASP A 139 9.24 -8.95 -20.08
N GLU A 140 8.03 -8.72 -20.61
CA GLU A 140 7.51 -9.42 -21.81
C GLU A 140 7.92 -8.75 -23.13
N ASN A 141 8.54 -7.57 -23.09
CA ASN A 141 8.96 -6.82 -24.29
C ASN A 141 10.44 -7.00 -24.68
N GLY A 142 11.15 -7.94 -24.06
CA GLY A 142 12.43 -8.46 -24.53
C GLY A 142 13.68 -7.58 -24.34
N SER A 143 13.69 -6.60 -23.40
CA SER A 143 14.85 -5.75 -23.15
C SER A 143 15.51 -6.07 -21.80
N ASN A 144 16.65 -6.82 -21.82
CA ASN A 144 17.41 -7.14 -20.60
C ASN A 144 17.92 -5.89 -19.86
N SER A 145 18.27 -4.82 -20.59
CA SER A 145 18.83 -3.60 -19.98
C SER A 145 17.79 -2.79 -19.21
N SER A 146 16.52 -2.94 -19.52
CA SER A 146 15.44 -2.17 -18.86
C SER A 146 15.15 -2.65 -17.43
N ILE A 147 15.31 -3.94 -17.15
CA ILE A 147 15.07 -4.50 -15.79
C ILE A 147 16.26 -4.21 -14.88
N THR A 148 17.47 -4.46 -15.33
CA THR A 148 18.70 -4.21 -14.55
C THR A 148 18.92 -2.73 -14.24
N ASN A 149 18.45 -1.82 -15.12
CA ASN A 149 18.52 -0.37 -14.93
C ASN A 149 17.27 0.24 -14.28
N GLY A 150 16.26 -0.57 -13.90
CA GLY A 150 15.03 -0.08 -13.29
C GLY A 150 14.11 0.74 -14.21
N SER A 151 14.36 0.72 -15.53
CA SER A 151 13.61 1.51 -16.52
C SER A 151 12.45 0.74 -17.21
N ALA A 152 12.22 -0.53 -16.84
CA ALA A 152 11.15 -1.34 -17.40
C ALA A 152 9.77 -0.82 -16.96
N LYS A 153 9.01 -0.29 -17.90
CA LYS A 153 7.66 0.25 -17.64
C LYS A 153 6.62 -0.83 -17.29
N ASN A 154 6.86 -2.08 -17.67
CA ASN A 154 5.91 -3.20 -17.54
C ASN A 154 6.52 -4.45 -16.90
N ALA A 155 7.48 -4.27 -15.97
CA ALA A 155 8.08 -5.39 -15.25
C ALA A 155 7.02 -6.09 -14.38
N LYS A 156 6.91 -7.41 -14.52
CA LYS A 156 6.07 -8.28 -13.69
C LYS A 156 6.93 -8.95 -12.65
N THR A 157 6.43 -9.03 -11.42
CA THR A 157 7.11 -9.74 -10.32
C THR A 157 6.26 -10.94 -9.91
N TYR A 158 6.88 -12.11 -9.82
CA TYR A 158 6.28 -13.34 -9.32
C TYR A 158 6.98 -13.79 -8.05
N PHE A 159 6.20 -14.02 -7.00
CA PHE A 159 6.67 -14.61 -5.75
C PHE A 159 6.20 -16.04 -5.62
N HIS A 160 7.07 -16.94 -5.14
CA HIS A 160 6.69 -18.34 -4.89
C HIS A 160 7.38 -18.88 -3.65
N TYR A 161 6.62 -19.41 -2.71
CA TYR A 161 7.15 -20.02 -1.50
C TYR A 161 7.99 -21.27 -1.83
N ARG A 162 9.22 -21.31 -1.35
CA ARG A 162 10.25 -22.28 -1.79
C ARG A 162 9.88 -23.74 -1.60
N GLU A 163 9.17 -24.06 -0.51
CA GLU A 163 8.79 -25.46 -0.18
C GLU A 163 7.47 -25.90 -0.84
N ASN A 164 6.81 -25.04 -1.60
CA ASN A 164 5.65 -25.44 -2.38
C ASN A 164 6.07 -25.93 -3.77
N GLU A 165 5.57 -27.09 -4.15
CA GLU A 165 5.88 -27.71 -5.44
C GLU A 165 4.79 -27.42 -6.51
N ASP A 166 3.63 -26.93 -6.10
CA ASP A 166 2.51 -26.64 -7.00
C ASP A 166 2.68 -25.23 -7.63
N ILE A 167 3.36 -25.17 -8.76
CA ILE A 167 3.61 -23.96 -9.52
C ILE A 167 2.68 -23.94 -10.74
N LYS A 168 1.74 -23.00 -10.76
CA LYS A 168 0.69 -22.95 -11.80
C LYS A 168 1.19 -22.41 -13.14
N ASP A 169 2.12 -21.45 -13.14
CA ASP A 169 2.65 -20.88 -14.37
C ASP A 169 3.80 -21.73 -14.92
N PRO A 170 3.72 -22.23 -16.16
CA PRO A 170 4.76 -23.12 -16.73
C PRO A 170 6.10 -22.41 -16.97
N CYS A 171 6.10 -21.10 -17.24
CA CYS A 171 7.36 -20.34 -17.41
C CYS A 171 8.04 -20.16 -16.06
N MET A 172 7.30 -19.77 -15.04
CA MET A 172 7.82 -19.61 -13.68
C MET A 172 8.31 -20.94 -13.11
N GLN A 173 7.63 -22.04 -13.44
CA GLN A 173 8.07 -23.39 -13.06
C GLN A 173 9.46 -23.71 -13.62
N LYS A 174 9.72 -23.41 -14.91
CA LYS A 174 11.04 -23.62 -15.53
C LYS A 174 12.13 -22.80 -14.82
N VAL A 175 11.85 -21.52 -14.52
CA VAL A 175 12.82 -20.64 -13.84
C VAL A 175 13.11 -21.15 -12.42
N ILE A 176 12.09 -21.59 -11.67
CA ILE A 176 12.27 -22.14 -10.32
C ILE A 176 13.06 -23.45 -10.37
N LEU A 177 12.84 -24.31 -11.36
CA LEU A 177 13.64 -25.53 -11.55
C LEU A 177 15.09 -25.21 -11.85
N LEU A 178 15.37 -24.16 -12.66
CA LEU A 178 16.72 -23.66 -12.89
C LEU A 178 17.37 -23.19 -11.59
N LEU A 179 16.66 -22.37 -10.78
CA LEU A 179 17.18 -21.91 -9.49
C LEU A 179 17.53 -23.06 -8.55
N LYS A 180 16.63 -24.06 -8.39
CA LYS A 180 16.87 -25.26 -7.56
C LYS A 180 18.05 -26.08 -8.06
N GLU A 181 18.22 -26.21 -9.38
CA GLU A 181 19.37 -26.90 -9.98
C GLU A 181 20.69 -26.16 -9.68
N LEU A 182 20.70 -24.83 -9.85
CA LEU A 182 21.88 -24.00 -9.55
C LEU A 182 22.24 -24.04 -8.06
N GLU A 183 21.26 -23.98 -7.16
CA GLU A 183 21.48 -24.15 -5.72
C GLU A 183 22.16 -25.48 -5.39
N SER A 184 21.70 -26.56 -6.03
CA SER A 184 22.34 -27.88 -5.86
C SER A 184 23.76 -27.94 -6.39
N LEU A 185 24.02 -27.33 -7.56
CA LEU A 185 25.33 -27.32 -8.19
C LEU A 185 26.35 -26.50 -7.40
N TYR A 186 25.97 -25.34 -6.89
CA TYR A 186 26.84 -24.45 -6.11
C TYR A 186 26.82 -24.72 -4.61
N GLY A 187 25.84 -25.46 -4.10
CA GLY A 187 25.65 -25.65 -2.66
C GLY A 187 25.33 -24.35 -1.92
N CYS A 188 24.67 -23.41 -2.57
CA CYS A 188 24.32 -22.10 -2.08
C CYS A 188 22.83 -21.80 -2.32
N ASN A 189 22.10 -21.39 -1.27
CA ASN A 189 20.67 -21.08 -1.34
C ASN A 189 20.38 -19.60 -1.65
N PHE A 190 21.40 -18.78 -1.86
CA PHE A 190 21.28 -17.34 -2.07
C PHE A 190 21.88 -16.98 -3.43
N LEU A 191 21.02 -17.00 -4.46
CA LEU A 191 21.42 -16.80 -5.85
C LEU A 191 20.67 -15.64 -6.49
N ASP A 192 21.37 -14.95 -7.38
CA ASP A 192 20.89 -13.97 -8.33
C ASP A 192 21.20 -14.47 -9.73
N VAL A 193 20.16 -14.64 -10.58
CA VAL A 193 20.26 -15.31 -11.87
C VAL A 193 19.57 -14.45 -12.94
N GLU A 194 20.32 -14.05 -13.99
CA GLU A 194 19.74 -13.46 -15.19
C GLU A 194 19.28 -14.57 -16.14
N PHE A 195 18.07 -14.44 -16.66
CA PHE A 195 17.50 -15.42 -17.58
C PHE A 195 16.78 -14.77 -18.76
N ALA A 196 16.57 -15.57 -19.84
CA ALA A 196 15.71 -15.18 -20.92
C ALA A 196 14.96 -16.40 -21.52
N PHE A 197 13.78 -16.14 -22.07
CA PHE A 197 13.04 -17.06 -22.92
C PHE A 197 13.06 -16.57 -24.37
N ASN A 198 13.30 -17.47 -25.32
CA ASN A 198 13.10 -17.19 -26.72
C ASN A 198 11.61 -17.41 -27.13
N GLU A 199 11.27 -17.15 -28.38
CA GLU A 199 9.90 -17.38 -28.89
C GLU A 199 9.44 -18.85 -28.81
N GLN A 200 10.39 -19.80 -28.82
CA GLN A 200 10.12 -21.23 -28.65
C GLN A 200 9.93 -21.65 -27.18
N ASN A 201 9.89 -20.67 -26.24
CA ASN A 201 9.83 -20.89 -24.80
C ASN A 201 10.98 -21.75 -24.24
N GLU A 202 12.16 -21.71 -24.89
CA GLU A 202 13.38 -22.27 -24.33
C GLU A 202 14.00 -21.30 -23.34
N LEU A 203 14.41 -21.80 -22.17
CA LEU A 203 15.01 -21.01 -21.10
C LEU A 203 16.52 -20.96 -21.25
N PHE A 204 17.09 -19.78 -21.17
CA PHE A 204 18.53 -19.52 -21.17
C PHE A 204 18.95 -18.92 -19.84
N CYS A 205 20.07 -19.43 -19.29
CA CYS A 205 20.77 -18.83 -18.15
C CYS A 205 21.85 -17.88 -18.72
N LEU A 206 21.72 -16.59 -18.42
CA LEU A 206 22.57 -15.53 -18.96
C LEU A 206 23.67 -15.09 -17.97
N GLN A 207 23.41 -15.26 -16.66
CA GLN A 207 24.35 -14.98 -15.58
C GLN A 207 23.90 -15.69 -14.31
N VAL A 208 24.85 -16.09 -13.46
CA VAL A 208 24.62 -16.54 -12.08
C VAL A 208 25.65 -15.94 -11.17
N ARG A 209 25.22 -15.45 -10.01
CA ARG A 209 26.09 -14.92 -8.97
C ARG A 209 25.51 -15.18 -7.58
N PRO A 210 26.34 -15.20 -6.51
CA PRO A 210 25.83 -15.25 -5.16
C PRO A 210 25.11 -13.94 -4.81
N LEU A 211 23.98 -14.02 -4.12
CA LEU A 211 23.31 -12.88 -3.54
C LEU A 211 24.01 -12.49 -2.24
N ILE A 212 24.47 -11.24 -2.15
CA ILE A 212 25.25 -10.76 -1.02
C ILE A 212 24.33 -10.45 0.15
N MET A 213 24.61 -11.06 1.30
CA MET A 213 23.98 -10.70 2.57
C MET A 213 24.59 -9.39 3.06
N GLN A 214 23.86 -8.29 2.93
CA GLN A 214 24.11 -7.13 3.80
C GLN A 214 23.65 -7.50 5.21
N GLU A 215 24.15 -6.86 6.28
CA GLU A 215 23.82 -7.12 7.70
C GLU A 215 22.34 -6.92 8.06
N LYS A 216 21.43 -7.29 7.18
CA LYS A 216 19.98 -7.19 7.36
C LYS A 216 19.43 -8.49 7.96
N THR A 217 18.30 -8.37 8.60
CA THR A 217 17.54 -9.46 9.22
C THR A 217 17.36 -10.63 8.26
N ASN A 218 17.95 -11.78 8.56
CA ASN A 218 17.80 -12.99 7.77
C ASN A 218 16.52 -13.74 8.19
N LEU A 219 15.47 -13.66 7.39
CA LEU A 219 14.17 -14.29 7.64
C LEU A 219 14.00 -15.64 6.92
N PHE A 220 15.08 -16.28 6.46
CA PHE A 220 15.03 -17.54 5.71
C PHE A 220 14.28 -18.66 6.45
N ASN A 221 14.47 -18.76 7.76
CA ASN A 221 13.84 -19.78 8.60
C ASN A 221 12.60 -19.28 9.39
N SER A 222 12.18 -18.03 9.21
CA SER A 222 11.10 -17.43 10.01
C SER A 222 9.70 -17.86 9.59
N LEU A 223 9.53 -18.37 8.34
CA LEU A 223 8.23 -18.78 7.82
C LEU A 223 8.18 -20.30 7.61
N SER A 224 7.26 -20.97 8.31
CA SER A 224 7.06 -22.40 8.17
C SER A 224 5.95 -22.75 7.17
N LYS A 225 6.09 -23.90 6.51
CA LYS A 225 5.08 -24.48 5.61
C LYS A 225 3.76 -24.73 6.33
N GLU A 226 3.80 -25.11 7.60
CA GLU A 226 2.63 -25.34 8.43
C GLU A 226 1.82 -24.04 8.67
N ALA A 227 2.49 -22.91 8.84
CA ALA A 227 1.82 -21.63 9.00
C ALA A 227 1.02 -21.26 7.74
N LEU A 228 1.63 -21.41 6.55
CA LEU A 228 0.95 -21.18 5.28
C LEU A 228 -0.20 -22.17 5.04
N HIS A 229 -0.05 -23.45 5.42
CA HIS A 229 -1.14 -24.42 5.32
C HIS A 229 -2.29 -24.11 6.29
N ARG A 230 -2.01 -23.60 7.49
CA ARG A 230 -3.09 -23.11 8.38
C ARG A 230 -3.83 -21.93 7.76
N LEU A 231 -3.11 -20.98 7.15
CA LEU A 231 -3.72 -19.88 6.43
C LEU A 231 -4.57 -20.36 5.25
N TYR A 232 -4.04 -21.28 4.44
CA TYR A 232 -4.75 -21.91 3.32
C TYR A 232 -6.08 -22.54 3.76
N LYS A 233 -6.04 -23.37 4.82
CA LYS A 233 -7.26 -23.98 5.39
C LYS A 233 -8.23 -22.92 5.92
N ARG A 234 -7.72 -21.86 6.54
CA ARG A 234 -8.55 -20.75 7.02
C ARG A 234 -9.22 -20.02 5.87
N PHE A 235 -8.49 -19.69 4.81
CA PHE A 235 -9.04 -19.07 3.61
C PHE A 235 -10.18 -19.91 3.02
N LEU A 236 -9.98 -21.21 2.84
CA LEU A 236 -11.03 -22.12 2.35
C LEU A 236 -12.25 -22.17 3.28
N SER A 237 -12.04 -22.11 4.60
CA SER A 237 -13.15 -22.07 5.55
C SER A 237 -13.96 -20.79 5.44
N LEU A 238 -13.31 -19.66 5.10
CA LEU A 238 -13.95 -18.35 4.93
C LEU A 238 -14.73 -18.23 3.61
N GLN A 239 -14.50 -19.13 2.63
CA GLN A 239 -15.32 -19.22 1.42
C GLN A 239 -16.74 -19.74 1.69
N LYS A 240 -16.94 -20.46 2.79
CA LYS A 240 -18.24 -21.06 3.12
C LYS A 240 -19.31 -19.99 3.38
N PRO A 241 -20.61 -20.33 3.20
CA PRO A 241 -21.71 -19.45 3.59
C PRO A 241 -21.64 -19.06 5.08
N ARG A 242 -21.99 -17.83 5.39
CA ARG A 242 -22.06 -17.29 6.75
C ARG A 242 -23.43 -16.67 7.02
N SER A 243 -23.81 -16.62 8.30
CA SER A 243 -25.10 -16.04 8.70
C SER A 243 -25.25 -14.61 8.21
N ARG A 244 -26.36 -14.28 7.57
CA ARG A 244 -26.72 -12.95 7.07
C ARG A 244 -25.82 -12.38 5.97
N VAL A 245 -24.80 -13.12 5.52
CA VAL A 245 -23.83 -12.66 4.49
C VAL A 245 -24.21 -13.27 3.15
N LEU A 246 -24.47 -12.41 2.18
CA LEU A 246 -24.76 -12.77 0.78
C LEU A 246 -23.47 -12.86 -0.03
N GLY A 247 -23.56 -13.51 -1.19
CA GLY A 247 -22.44 -13.70 -2.10
C GLY A 247 -21.84 -15.10 -2.01
N ASP A 248 -21.43 -15.62 -3.16
CA ASP A 248 -21.05 -17.03 -3.34
C ASP A 248 -19.54 -17.25 -3.17
N LYS A 249 -18.72 -16.20 -3.21
CA LYS A 249 -17.27 -16.22 -2.99
C LYS A 249 -16.83 -15.14 -2.00
N ALA A 250 -15.69 -15.33 -1.34
CA ALA A 250 -15.06 -14.33 -0.51
C ALA A 250 -13.72 -13.89 -1.12
N ILE A 251 -13.49 -12.60 -1.15
CA ILE A 251 -12.24 -11.95 -1.55
C ILE A 251 -11.71 -11.21 -0.33
N PHE A 252 -10.39 -11.14 -0.17
CA PHE A 252 -9.75 -10.43 0.93
C PHE A 252 -8.77 -9.41 0.38
N GLY A 253 -8.84 -8.16 0.88
CA GLY A 253 -7.98 -7.08 0.40
C GLY A 253 -7.45 -6.23 1.55
N VAL A 254 -6.34 -5.55 1.33
CA VAL A 254 -5.71 -4.70 2.35
C VAL A 254 -6.25 -3.26 2.36
N MET A 255 -6.99 -2.85 1.30
CA MET A 255 -7.46 -1.47 1.11
C MET A 255 -8.97 -1.29 0.82
N PRO A 256 -9.82 -2.31 0.64
CA PRO A 256 -11.19 -2.11 0.09
C PRO A 256 -12.16 -1.30 0.95
N ASP A 257 -12.02 -1.28 2.25
CA ASP A 257 -12.89 -0.55 3.19
C ASP A 257 -12.16 -0.37 4.53
N TRP A 258 -12.33 0.78 5.18
CA TRP A 258 -11.59 1.11 6.41
C TRP A 258 -10.06 1.02 6.28
N ASN A 259 -9.56 0.83 5.12
CA ASN A 259 -8.17 0.90 4.65
C ASN A 259 -7.11 0.57 5.72
N PRO A 260 -7.05 -0.68 6.24
CA PRO A 260 -6.13 -0.98 7.34
C PRO A 260 -4.66 -0.74 6.96
N ALA A 261 -4.25 -1.01 5.72
CA ALA A 261 -2.88 -0.78 5.28
C ALA A 261 -2.49 0.71 5.30
N GLU A 262 -3.46 1.63 5.11
CA GLU A 262 -3.28 3.08 5.23
C GLU A 262 -3.26 3.54 6.70
N ILE A 263 -4.18 3.02 7.52
CA ILE A 263 -4.42 3.56 8.88
C ILE A 263 -3.43 2.99 9.92
N ILE A 264 -3.12 1.69 9.84
CA ILE A 264 -2.26 1.00 10.81
C ILE A 264 -1.02 0.36 10.19
N GLY A 265 -0.87 0.46 8.86
CA GLY A 265 0.19 -0.18 8.09
C GLY A 265 -0.10 -1.63 7.72
N LEU A 266 0.64 -2.14 6.72
CA LEU A 266 0.47 -3.52 6.25
C LEU A 266 0.95 -4.56 7.28
N ARG A 267 1.95 -4.21 8.08
CA ARG A 267 2.50 -5.07 9.15
C ARG A 267 2.45 -4.33 10.49
N PRO A 268 1.24 -4.09 11.02
CA PRO A 268 1.09 -3.39 12.29
C PRO A 268 1.59 -4.26 13.44
N LYS A 269 2.15 -3.65 14.47
CA LYS A 269 2.38 -4.33 15.73
C LYS A 269 1.04 -4.63 16.41
N ARG A 270 1.03 -5.63 17.28
CA ARG A 270 -0.19 -6.21 17.86
C ARG A 270 -1.10 -5.19 18.54
N LEU A 271 -0.53 -4.23 19.28
CA LEU A 271 -1.32 -3.22 19.99
C LEU A 271 -2.11 -2.33 19.02
N ALA A 272 -1.43 -1.77 18.01
CA ALA A 272 -2.08 -0.91 17.02
C ALA A 272 -3.20 -1.69 16.27
N PHE A 273 -2.92 -2.92 15.87
CA PHE A 273 -3.90 -3.77 15.19
C PHE A 273 -5.11 -4.09 16.07
N SER A 274 -4.88 -4.51 17.31
CA SER A 274 -5.95 -4.87 18.22
C SER A 274 -6.78 -3.66 18.69
N LEU A 275 -6.17 -2.48 18.87
CA LEU A 275 -6.89 -1.23 19.12
C LEU A 275 -7.79 -0.86 17.95
N TYR A 276 -7.28 -0.92 16.70
CA TYR A 276 -8.09 -0.63 15.52
C TYR A 276 -9.29 -1.57 15.40
N LYS A 277 -9.10 -2.86 15.66
CA LYS A 277 -10.18 -3.86 15.70
C LYS A 277 -11.18 -3.56 16.81
N GLU A 278 -10.71 -3.33 18.02
CA GLU A 278 -11.56 -3.11 19.20
C GLU A 278 -12.49 -1.91 19.05
N ILE A 279 -11.96 -0.77 18.59
CA ILE A 279 -12.75 0.47 18.57
C ILE A 279 -13.52 0.70 17.26
N ILE A 280 -13.23 -0.05 16.18
CA ILE A 280 -13.90 0.13 14.88
C ILE A 280 -14.34 -1.21 14.29
N THR A 281 -13.39 -2.07 13.86
CA THR A 281 -13.66 -3.06 12.82
C THR A 281 -14.20 -4.39 13.32
N ASP A 282 -14.17 -4.67 14.64
CA ASP A 282 -14.81 -5.87 15.20
C ASP A 282 -16.34 -5.72 15.29
N ASN A 283 -16.85 -4.51 15.61
CA ASN A 283 -18.28 -4.32 15.85
C ASN A 283 -18.82 -2.97 15.36
N ILE A 284 -18.17 -1.86 15.67
CA ILE A 284 -18.69 -0.49 15.51
C ILE A 284 -19.06 -0.18 14.07
N TRP A 285 -18.24 -0.59 13.09
CA TRP A 285 -18.49 -0.43 11.66
C TRP A 285 -19.86 -0.97 11.23
N ALA A 286 -20.23 -2.17 11.72
CA ALA A 286 -21.48 -2.84 11.36
C ALA A 286 -22.71 -2.22 12.07
N TYR A 287 -22.56 -1.80 13.33
CA TYR A 287 -23.61 -1.06 14.04
C TYR A 287 -23.95 0.25 13.33
N GLN A 288 -22.92 0.97 12.86
CA GLN A 288 -23.15 2.21 12.11
C GLN A 288 -23.90 1.94 10.79
N ARG A 289 -23.46 0.89 10.03
CA ARG A 289 -24.12 0.55 8.76
C ARG A 289 -25.63 0.25 8.97
N ASP A 290 -25.96 -0.57 9.95
CA ASP A 290 -27.36 -0.87 10.29
C ASP A 290 -28.14 0.39 10.72
N ASN A 291 -27.54 1.27 11.52
CA ASN A 291 -28.14 2.54 11.94
C ASN A 291 -28.47 3.44 10.73
N TYR A 292 -27.65 3.43 9.70
CA TYR A 292 -27.81 4.26 8.51
C TYR A 292 -28.70 3.62 7.42
N GLY A 293 -29.28 2.45 7.71
CA GLY A 293 -30.24 1.81 6.81
C GLY A 293 -29.64 0.81 5.84
N TYR A 294 -28.39 0.44 6.01
CA TYR A 294 -27.76 -0.65 5.29
C TYR A 294 -28.03 -2.01 5.97
N ARG A 295 -27.61 -3.09 5.32
CA ARG A 295 -27.79 -4.46 5.78
C ARG A 295 -27.18 -4.69 7.17
N ASP A 296 -27.89 -5.43 8.03
CA ASP A 296 -27.45 -5.79 9.38
C ASP A 296 -26.34 -6.89 9.33
N LEU A 297 -25.13 -6.47 9.63
CA LEU A 297 -23.94 -7.32 9.72
C LEU A 297 -23.30 -7.30 11.11
N ARG A 298 -24.02 -6.84 12.11
CA ARG A 298 -23.56 -6.76 13.50
C ARG A 298 -22.99 -8.11 13.94
N SER A 299 -21.93 -8.05 14.74
CA SER A 299 -21.14 -9.19 15.24
C SER A 299 -20.25 -9.90 14.20
N HIS A 300 -20.16 -9.41 12.97
CA HIS A 300 -19.14 -9.84 12.03
C HIS A 300 -17.91 -8.92 12.11
N PRO A 301 -16.72 -9.45 12.44
CA PRO A 301 -15.50 -8.66 12.31
C PRO A 301 -15.19 -8.45 10.83
N LEU A 302 -14.94 -7.19 10.45
CA LEU A 302 -14.64 -6.83 9.06
C LEU A 302 -13.24 -7.30 8.65
N ILE A 303 -12.27 -7.23 9.58
CA ILE A 303 -10.86 -7.47 9.29
C ILE A 303 -10.39 -8.78 9.91
N HIS A 304 -9.72 -9.60 9.10
CA HIS A 304 -9.01 -10.80 9.50
C HIS A 304 -7.50 -10.54 9.57
N SER A 305 -6.81 -11.19 10.53
CA SER A 305 -5.36 -11.28 10.53
C SER A 305 -4.93 -12.50 9.74
N PHE A 306 -4.18 -12.30 8.65
CA PHE A 306 -3.55 -13.36 7.89
C PHE A 306 -2.05 -13.35 8.19
N LEU A 307 -1.67 -14.10 9.23
CA LEU A 307 -0.29 -14.14 9.76
C LEU A 307 0.27 -12.74 10.06
N GLY A 308 -0.52 -11.92 10.75
CA GLY A 308 -0.15 -10.55 11.13
C GLY A 308 -0.56 -9.46 10.13
N ILE A 309 -0.85 -9.81 8.88
CA ILE A 309 -1.30 -8.84 7.86
C ILE A 309 -2.82 -8.64 7.97
N PRO A 310 -3.32 -7.39 8.04
CA PRO A 310 -4.75 -7.11 8.11
C PRO A 310 -5.42 -7.20 6.74
N TYR A 311 -6.40 -8.07 6.59
CA TYR A 311 -7.20 -8.23 5.40
C TYR A 311 -8.68 -7.95 5.68
N VAL A 312 -9.26 -7.04 4.92
CA VAL A 312 -10.70 -6.78 4.88
C VAL A 312 -11.41 -7.94 4.19
N ASP A 313 -12.47 -8.45 4.78
CA ASP A 313 -13.41 -9.34 4.10
C ASP A 313 -14.29 -8.52 3.15
N VAL A 314 -13.93 -8.54 1.85
CA VAL A 314 -14.60 -7.75 0.81
C VAL A 314 -16.06 -8.16 0.66
N ARG A 315 -16.38 -9.45 0.84
CA ARG A 315 -17.77 -9.92 0.80
C ARG A 315 -18.61 -9.27 1.90
N LEU A 316 -18.07 -9.15 3.13
CA LEU A 316 -18.73 -8.42 4.22
C LEU A 316 -18.84 -6.93 3.90
N SER A 317 -17.78 -6.32 3.42
CA SER A 317 -17.79 -4.92 3.01
C SER A 317 -18.88 -4.65 1.97
N PHE A 318 -18.95 -5.46 0.90
CA PHE A 318 -19.95 -5.28 -0.16
C PHE A 318 -21.39 -5.50 0.33
N ASN A 319 -21.62 -6.45 1.24
CA ASN A 319 -22.92 -6.57 1.91
C ASN A 319 -23.28 -5.31 2.69
N SER A 320 -22.30 -4.60 3.25
CA SER A 320 -22.53 -3.40 4.07
C SER A 320 -22.96 -2.17 3.27
N PHE A 321 -22.91 -2.22 1.95
CA PHE A 321 -23.42 -1.17 1.06
C PHE A 321 -24.83 -1.47 0.50
N ILE A 322 -25.39 -2.64 0.82
CA ILE A 322 -26.73 -3.00 0.37
C ILE A 322 -27.77 -2.34 1.29
N PRO A 323 -28.74 -1.57 0.74
CA PRO A 323 -29.87 -1.06 1.51
C PRO A 323 -30.65 -2.21 2.16
N LYS A 324 -31.00 -2.10 3.46
CA LYS A 324 -31.69 -3.18 4.18
C LYS A 324 -33.13 -3.44 3.69
N THR A 325 -33.71 -2.51 2.92
CA THR A 325 -35.03 -2.63 2.32
C THR A 325 -35.06 -3.36 0.98
N LEU A 326 -33.84 -3.64 0.40
CA LEU A 326 -33.76 -4.31 -0.89
C LEU A 326 -34.10 -5.81 -0.74
N ASP A 327 -34.85 -6.34 -1.73
CA ASP A 327 -35.14 -7.80 -1.81
C ASP A 327 -33.87 -8.65 -1.75
N GLU A 328 -33.92 -9.75 -0.98
CA GLU A 328 -32.73 -10.56 -0.68
C GLU A 328 -32.13 -11.24 -1.93
N ASN A 329 -32.97 -11.65 -2.90
CA ASN A 329 -32.49 -12.26 -4.14
C ASN A 329 -31.79 -11.22 -5.04
N ILE A 330 -32.38 -10.02 -5.14
CA ILE A 330 -31.74 -8.90 -5.86
C ILE A 330 -30.43 -8.53 -5.15
N ALA A 331 -30.43 -8.41 -3.83
CA ALA A 331 -29.27 -8.11 -3.01
C ALA A 331 -28.13 -9.13 -3.20
N LYS A 332 -28.46 -10.44 -3.20
CA LYS A 332 -27.46 -11.51 -3.43
C LYS A 332 -26.80 -11.38 -4.80
N ARG A 333 -27.61 -11.17 -5.84
CA ARG A 333 -27.09 -10.99 -7.22
C ARG A 333 -26.24 -9.73 -7.33
N LEU A 334 -26.63 -8.66 -6.66
CA LEU A 334 -25.88 -7.40 -6.67
C LEU A 334 -24.53 -7.54 -5.94
N VAL A 335 -24.47 -8.26 -4.82
CA VAL A 335 -23.21 -8.57 -4.13
C VAL A 335 -22.30 -9.43 -5.02
N ASN A 336 -22.85 -10.45 -5.71
CA ASN A 336 -22.07 -11.26 -6.63
C ASN A 336 -21.52 -10.43 -7.80
N TYR A 337 -22.34 -9.54 -8.38
CA TYR A 337 -21.89 -8.60 -9.41
C TYR A 337 -20.71 -7.73 -8.95
N TYR A 338 -20.77 -7.18 -7.73
CA TYR A 338 -19.66 -6.41 -7.16
C TYR A 338 -18.38 -7.25 -6.99
N LEU A 339 -18.52 -8.49 -6.49
CA LEU A 339 -17.40 -9.41 -6.31
C LEU A 339 -16.78 -9.83 -7.65
N ASP A 340 -17.60 -10.08 -8.67
CA ASP A 340 -17.13 -10.42 -10.01
C ASP A 340 -16.40 -9.25 -10.65
N LYS A 341 -16.97 -8.03 -10.55
CA LYS A 341 -16.35 -6.82 -11.07
C LYS A 341 -14.98 -6.54 -10.44
N LEU A 342 -14.84 -6.72 -9.13
CA LEU A 342 -13.55 -6.57 -8.47
C LEU A 342 -12.57 -7.69 -8.85
N TYR A 343 -13.07 -8.91 -9.01
CA TYR A 343 -12.26 -10.04 -9.43
C TYR A 343 -11.68 -9.84 -10.83
N GLU A 344 -12.39 -9.17 -11.72
CA GLU A 344 -11.96 -8.84 -13.07
C GLU A 344 -11.05 -7.61 -13.13
N ASN A 345 -11.16 -6.69 -12.13
CA ASN A 345 -10.45 -5.41 -12.09
C ASN A 345 -9.76 -5.25 -10.74
N HIS A 346 -8.68 -6.01 -10.52
CA HIS A 346 -7.94 -6.05 -9.25
C HIS A 346 -7.37 -4.69 -8.83
N GLU A 347 -7.06 -3.83 -9.81
CA GLU A 347 -6.54 -2.47 -9.63
C GLU A 347 -7.52 -1.51 -8.94
N LEU A 348 -8.82 -1.86 -8.92
CA LEU A 348 -9.86 -1.07 -8.27
C LEU A 348 -10.03 -1.38 -6.77
N HIS A 349 -9.15 -2.19 -6.18
CA HIS A 349 -9.29 -2.65 -4.79
C HIS A 349 -9.26 -1.54 -3.73
N ASP A 350 -8.70 -0.38 -4.03
CA ASP A 350 -8.67 0.83 -3.17
C ASP A 350 -9.74 1.88 -3.56
N LYS A 351 -10.51 1.61 -4.61
CA LYS A 351 -11.53 2.52 -5.19
C LYS A 351 -12.93 1.89 -5.20
N VAL A 352 -13.14 0.83 -4.44
CA VAL A 352 -14.37 0.01 -4.51
C VAL A 352 -15.65 0.80 -4.29
N GLU A 353 -15.64 1.81 -3.43
CA GLU A 353 -16.81 2.59 -3.11
C GLU A 353 -17.27 3.51 -4.26
N PHE A 354 -16.35 3.95 -5.11
CA PHE A 354 -16.66 4.86 -6.22
C PHE A 354 -16.84 4.11 -7.55
N ASP A 355 -16.08 3.03 -7.76
CA ASP A 355 -15.99 2.39 -9.06
C ASP A 355 -16.69 1.02 -9.12
N ILE A 356 -16.90 0.37 -7.98
CA ILE A 356 -17.50 -0.98 -7.91
C ILE A 356 -18.93 -0.93 -7.40
N VAL A 357 -19.16 -0.44 -6.17
CA VAL A 357 -20.46 -0.55 -5.49
C VAL A 357 -21.34 0.69 -5.69
N PHE A 358 -22.64 0.49 -5.60
CA PHE A 358 -23.62 1.58 -5.48
C PHE A 358 -23.91 1.80 -3.99
N SER A 359 -23.23 2.77 -3.38
CA SER A 359 -23.33 3.00 -1.93
C SER A 359 -24.44 3.99 -1.54
N CYS A 360 -24.87 4.84 -2.46
CA CYS A 360 -25.95 5.81 -2.31
C CYS A 360 -26.52 6.17 -3.68
N TYR A 361 -27.61 6.93 -3.72
CA TYR A 361 -28.14 7.55 -4.93
C TYR A 361 -27.30 8.77 -5.33
N ASP A 362 -27.14 9.00 -6.63
CA ASP A 362 -26.57 10.23 -7.21
C ASP A 362 -27.34 10.65 -8.47
N PHE A 363 -27.07 11.86 -9.00
CA PHE A 363 -27.82 12.43 -10.13
C PHE A 363 -27.52 11.72 -11.48
N HIS A 364 -26.57 10.80 -11.54
CA HIS A 364 -26.22 9.99 -12.71
C HIS A 364 -26.56 8.50 -12.51
N MET A 365 -27.35 8.19 -11.46
CA MET A 365 -27.61 6.81 -11.02
C MET A 365 -28.32 5.96 -12.09
N ALA A 366 -29.27 6.52 -12.84
CA ALA A 366 -30.01 5.80 -13.86
C ALA A 366 -29.06 5.19 -14.92
N ASP A 367 -28.14 5.99 -15.45
CA ASP A 367 -27.13 5.54 -16.42
C ASP A 367 -26.15 4.53 -15.82
N LYS A 368 -25.73 4.76 -14.58
CA LYS A 368 -24.83 3.84 -13.86
C LYS A 368 -25.47 2.46 -13.64
N LEU A 369 -26.77 2.39 -13.43
CA LEU A 369 -27.49 1.14 -13.21
C LEU A 369 -27.81 0.39 -14.52
N GLU A 370 -27.83 1.04 -15.68
CA GLU A 370 -28.10 0.37 -16.96
C GLU A 370 -27.11 -0.77 -17.26
N ARG A 371 -25.85 -0.65 -16.80
CA ARG A 371 -24.84 -1.71 -16.91
C ARG A 371 -25.28 -3.05 -16.27
N LEU A 372 -26.20 -3.04 -15.33
CA LEU A 372 -26.73 -4.25 -14.71
C LEU A 372 -27.58 -5.09 -15.67
N LEU A 373 -28.12 -4.50 -16.75
CA LEU A 373 -28.85 -5.25 -17.80
C LEU A 373 -27.98 -6.34 -18.42
N ASP A 374 -26.73 -6.03 -18.68
CA ASP A 374 -25.75 -6.97 -19.26
C ASP A 374 -25.39 -8.11 -18.30
N HIS A 375 -25.68 -7.91 -17.00
CA HIS A 375 -25.45 -8.91 -15.93
C HIS A 375 -26.74 -9.61 -15.48
N GLY A 376 -27.79 -9.60 -16.34
CA GLY A 376 -29.00 -10.37 -16.17
C GLY A 376 -30.04 -9.77 -15.23
N PHE A 377 -29.89 -8.51 -14.80
CA PHE A 377 -30.95 -7.79 -14.09
C PHE A 377 -32.01 -7.28 -15.08
N ASN A 378 -33.27 -7.32 -14.68
CA ASN A 378 -34.35 -6.73 -15.47
C ASN A 378 -34.64 -5.30 -15.03
N LYS A 379 -35.36 -4.55 -15.87
CA LYS A 379 -35.72 -3.13 -15.63
C LYS A 379 -36.47 -2.91 -14.29
N ASN A 380 -37.29 -3.86 -13.88
CA ASN A 380 -38.03 -3.74 -12.61
C ASN A 380 -37.11 -3.91 -11.40
N GLU A 381 -36.13 -4.83 -11.48
CA GLU A 381 -35.12 -5.00 -10.44
C GLU A 381 -34.22 -3.76 -10.32
N ILE A 382 -33.80 -3.20 -11.45
CA ILE A 382 -33.02 -1.94 -11.50
C ILE A 382 -33.78 -0.81 -10.83
N LYS A 383 -35.07 -0.61 -11.14
CA LYS A 383 -35.90 0.39 -10.47
C LYS A 383 -36.04 0.17 -8.96
N ARG A 384 -36.07 -1.09 -8.50
CA ARG A 384 -36.10 -1.38 -7.06
C ARG A 384 -34.75 -1.04 -6.39
N ILE A 385 -33.64 -1.30 -7.05
CA ILE A 385 -32.31 -0.90 -6.57
C ILE A 385 -32.24 0.62 -6.47
N GLU A 386 -32.58 1.33 -7.53
CA GLU A 386 -32.61 2.79 -7.59
C GLU A 386 -33.45 3.39 -6.48
N PHE A 387 -34.72 2.92 -6.34
CA PHE A 387 -35.61 3.39 -5.30
C PHE A 387 -35.11 3.14 -3.87
N SER A 388 -34.48 1.98 -3.63
CA SER A 388 -33.92 1.66 -2.32
C SER A 388 -32.72 2.56 -1.99
N LEU A 389 -31.87 2.87 -2.97
CA LEU A 389 -30.75 3.80 -2.83
C LEU A 389 -31.24 5.24 -2.63
N LEU A 390 -32.30 5.68 -3.35
CA LEU A 390 -32.88 7.00 -3.21
C LEU A 390 -33.46 7.21 -1.79
N ASN A 391 -34.21 6.25 -1.29
CA ASN A 391 -34.78 6.32 0.05
C ASN A 391 -33.70 6.36 1.13
N LEU A 392 -32.67 5.54 0.97
CA LEU A 392 -31.50 5.54 1.85
C LEU A 392 -30.81 6.92 1.85
N THR A 393 -30.58 7.48 0.67
CA THR A 393 -29.93 8.78 0.50
C THR A 393 -30.77 9.90 1.11
N ASN A 394 -32.09 9.92 0.88
CA ASN A 394 -32.99 10.89 1.50
C ASN A 394 -32.95 10.85 3.03
N SER A 395 -32.82 9.65 3.63
CA SER A 395 -32.71 9.52 5.09
C SER A 395 -31.40 10.09 5.64
N ILE A 396 -30.32 10.08 4.84
CA ILE A 396 -29.00 10.60 5.23
C ILE A 396 -28.91 12.11 5.00
N VAL A 397 -29.39 12.59 3.85
CA VAL A 397 -29.28 14.00 3.43
C VAL A 397 -30.20 14.91 4.27
N ASN A 398 -31.25 14.38 4.90
CA ASN A 398 -32.16 15.15 5.75
C ASN A 398 -31.44 15.70 6.98
N ILE A 399 -31.14 17.00 6.99
CA ILE A 399 -30.41 17.65 8.10
C ILE A 399 -31.29 17.90 9.34
N LYS A 400 -32.61 17.96 9.21
CA LYS A 400 -33.48 18.25 10.35
C LYS A 400 -33.69 17.05 11.28
N ASN A 401 -33.87 15.88 10.69
CA ASN A 401 -34.14 14.62 11.39
C ASN A 401 -33.11 13.53 11.13
N GLY A 402 -32.12 13.80 10.27
CA GLY A 402 -31.12 12.86 9.83
C GLY A 402 -30.10 12.47 10.91
N LEU A 403 -29.43 11.37 10.66
CA LEU A 403 -28.49 10.79 11.62
C LEU A 403 -27.15 11.55 11.68
N CYS A 404 -26.75 12.20 10.58
CA CYS A 404 -25.48 12.91 10.51
C CYS A 404 -25.36 13.99 11.59
N LEU A 405 -26.37 14.88 11.71
CA LEU A 405 -26.36 15.93 12.74
C LEU A 405 -26.45 15.34 14.14
N LYS A 406 -27.27 14.30 14.34
CA LYS A 406 -27.37 13.60 15.63
C LYS A 406 -26.03 12.97 16.04
N ASP A 407 -25.29 12.40 15.12
CA ASP A 407 -23.96 11.83 15.38
C ASP A 407 -22.93 12.92 15.74
N ILE A 408 -22.95 14.08 15.06
CA ILE A 408 -22.11 15.23 15.41
C ILE A 408 -22.45 15.74 16.83
N GLU A 409 -23.75 15.94 17.14
CA GLU A 409 -24.16 16.37 18.48
C GLU A 409 -23.79 15.35 19.55
N LYS A 410 -23.93 14.07 19.26
CA LYS A 410 -23.51 13.00 20.13
C LYS A 410 -21.99 13.05 20.39
N SER A 411 -21.20 13.29 19.36
CA SER A 411 -19.74 13.38 19.49
C SER A 411 -19.27 14.53 20.38
N LYS A 412 -20.01 15.64 20.45
CA LYS A 412 -19.70 16.76 21.35
C LYS A 412 -19.72 16.38 22.84
N GLN A 413 -20.43 15.30 23.18
CA GLN A 413 -20.44 14.80 24.56
C GLN A 413 -19.13 14.13 24.97
N MET A 414 -18.28 13.74 24.02
CA MET A 414 -16.99 13.08 24.32
C MET A 414 -16.13 13.88 25.30
N ILE A 415 -16.08 15.21 25.15
CA ILE A 415 -15.23 16.04 26.00
C ILE A 415 -15.68 15.96 27.46
N VAL A 416 -16.99 15.93 27.71
CA VAL A 416 -17.53 15.83 29.06
C VAL A 416 -17.16 14.49 29.71
N TYR A 417 -17.28 13.38 28.95
CA TYR A 417 -16.87 12.05 29.46
C TYR A 417 -15.37 11.95 29.66
N TYR A 418 -14.59 12.51 28.73
CA TYR A 418 -13.14 12.58 28.88
C TYR A 418 -12.74 13.28 30.18
N GLU A 419 -13.26 14.50 30.44
CA GLU A 419 -12.97 15.26 31.64
C GLU A 419 -13.41 14.51 32.91
N ASN A 420 -14.59 13.90 32.92
CA ASN A 420 -15.09 13.10 34.04
C ASN A 420 -14.17 11.92 34.34
N ILE A 421 -13.68 11.19 33.32
CA ILE A 421 -12.77 10.06 33.51
C ILE A 421 -11.42 10.56 34.03
N MET A 422 -10.90 11.65 33.47
CA MET A 422 -9.57 12.14 33.83
C MET A 422 -9.53 12.69 35.26
N HIS A 423 -10.61 13.34 35.73
CA HIS A 423 -10.72 13.89 37.09
C HIS A 423 -11.23 12.87 38.12
N SER A 424 -11.57 11.65 37.72
CA SER A 424 -12.03 10.60 38.63
C SER A 424 -10.87 9.99 39.43
N ASP A 425 -11.18 9.33 40.56
CA ASP A 425 -10.26 8.51 41.33
C ASP A 425 -10.07 7.09 40.74
N PHE A 426 -10.43 6.91 39.50
CA PHE A 426 -10.25 5.63 38.80
C PHE A 426 -8.79 5.21 38.72
N SER A 427 -8.54 3.91 38.83
CA SER A 427 -7.23 3.36 38.57
C SER A 427 -6.80 3.60 37.11
N PRO A 428 -5.49 3.57 36.79
CA PRO A 428 -5.05 3.69 35.39
C PRO A 428 -5.73 2.65 34.46
N LEU A 429 -5.95 1.44 34.95
CA LEU A 429 -6.66 0.38 34.19
C LEU A 429 -8.12 0.76 33.92
N ASP A 430 -8.84 1.27 34.92
CA ASP A 430 -10.23 1.70 34.76
C ASP A 430 -10.32 2.88 33.78
N LYS A 431 -9.37 3.82 33.85
CA LYS A 431 -9.30 4.96 32.93
C LYS A 431 -9.08 4.47 31.48
N ILE A 432 -8.17 3.53 31.23
CA ILE A 432 -7.96 2.93 29.91
C ILE A 432 -9.27 2.30 29.41
N TYR A 433 -9.91 1.48 30.23
CA TYR A 433 -11.16 0.80 29.86
C TYR A 433 -12.24 1.81 29.48
N TRP A 434 -12.52 2.78 30.34
CA TRP A 434 -13.59 3.76 30.11
C TRP A 434 -13.26 4.74 28.97
N LEU A 435 -12.03 5.15 28.78
CA LEU A 435 -11.64 5.97 27.63
C LEU A 435 -11.92 5.23 26.31
N LEU A 436 -11.65 3.93 26.22
CA LEU A 436 -11.92 3.16 25.02
C LEU A 436 -13.42 2.89 24.84
N GLU A 437 -14.18 2.64 25.92
CA GLU A 437 -15.63 2.47 25.86
C GLU A 437 -16.34 3.76 25.40
N GLU A 438 -15.97 4.90 25.96
CA GLU A 438 -16.55 6.18 25.54
C GLU A 438 -16.07 6.59 24.14
N CYS A 439 -14.81 6.25 23.78
CA CYS A 439 -14.33 6.39 22.40
C CYS A 439 -15.19 5.59 21.42
N LYS A 440 -15.61 4.37 21.75
CA LYS A 440 -16.54 3.58 20.91
C LYS A 440 -17.93 4.23 20.81
N ARG A 441 -18.50 4.64 21.93
CA ARG A 441 -19.90 5.12 22.01
C ARG A 441 -20.11 6.51 21.42
N TYR A 442 -19.23 7.44 21.75
CA TYR A 442 -19.36 8.86 21.39
C TYR A 442 -18.32 9.31 20.36
N GLY A 443 -17.33 8.49 20.07
CA GLY A 443 -16.27 8.74 19.11
C GLY A 443 -16.47 7.96 17.81
N THR A 444 -16.01 6.72 17.76
CA THR A 444 -15.90 5.98 16.50
C THR A 444 -17.25 5.57 15.91
N LEU A 445 -18.30 5.33 16.70
CA LEU A 445 -19.65 5.10 16.18
C LEU A 445 -20.22 6.34 15.48
N PRO A 446 -20.26 7.54 16.09
CA PRO A 446 -20.61 8.77 15.40
C PRO A 446 -19.68 9.08 14.22
N PHE A 447 -18.36 8.90 14.37
CA PHE A 447 -17.41 9.11 13.29
C PHE A 447 -17.75 8.26 12.05
N ALA A 448 -18.02 6.98 12.23
CA ALA A 448 -18.40 6.09 11.14
C ALA A 448 -19.67 6.56 10.42
N GLY A 449 -20.64 7.12 11.17
CA GLY A 449 -21.85 7.70 10.62
C GLY A 449 -21.61 8.96 9.81
N VAL A 450 -20.88 9.92 10.40
CA VAL A 450 -20.54 11.18 9.71
C VAL A 450 -19.61 10.94 8.51
N ALA A 451 -18.68 9.98 8.61
CA ALA A 451 -17.85 9.57 7.48
C ALA A 451 -18.72 9.04 6.32
N ARG A 452 -19.73 8.19 6.61
CA ARG A 452 -20.68 7.72 5.60
C ARG A 452 -21.44 8.88 4.96
N ALA A 453 -21.93 9.83 5.76
CA ALA A 453 -22.60 11.03 5.26
C ALA A 453 -21.66 11.88 4.38
N ALA A 454 -20.39 12.01 4.75
CA ALA A 454 -19.40 12.74 3.95
C ALA A 454 -19.12 12.06 2.61
N PHE A 455 -19.07 10.71 2.56
CA PHE A 455 -18.95 9.98 1.29
C PHE A 455 -20.18 10.21 0.39
N VAL A 456 -21.39 10.17 0.96
CA VAL A 456 -22.62 10.52 0.23
C VAL A 456 -22.55 11.96 -0.28
N ALA A 457 -22.14 12.91 0.55
CA ALA A 457 -21.97 14.31 0.17
C ALA A 457 -20.98 14.47 -0.99
N MET A 458 -19.83 13.81 -0.95
CA MET A 458 -18.84 13.86 -2.03
C MET A 458 -19.33 13.20 -3.31
N THR A 459 -20.05 12.07 -3.23
CA THR A 459 -20.64 11.41 -4.40
C THR A 459 -21.66 12.31 -5.06
N MET A 460 -22.55 12.93 -4.29
CA MET A 460 -23.55 13.85 -4.83
C MET A 460 -22.92 15.13 -5.40
N LEU A 461 -21.88 15.67 -4.75
CA LEU A 461 -21.14 16.84 -5.26
C LEU A 461 -20.43 16.53 -6.59
N ASN A 462 -19.81 15.35 -6.71
CA ASN A 462 -19.19 14.91 -7.94
C ASN A 462 -20.23 14.72 -9.06
N SER A 463 -21.38 14.13 -8.75
CA SER A 463 -22.44 13.95 -9.75
C SER A 463 -23.05 15.27 -10.23
N LEU A 464 -23.05 16.35 -9.42
CA LEU A 464 -23.40 17.70 -9.89
C LEU A 464 -22.43 18.23 -10.95
N VAL A 465 -21.16 17.82 -10.89
CA VAL A 465 -20.17 18.13 -11.95
C VAL A 465 -20.42 17.27 -13.18
N GLU A 466 -20.72 15.99 -13.00
CA GLU A 466 -21.00 15.03 -14.09
C GLU A 466 -22.21 15.47 -14.94
N ILE A 467 -23.27 15.97 -14.30
CA ILE A 467 -24.47 16.50 -15.00
C ILE A 467 -24.30 17.96 -15.50
N GLY A 468 -23.13 18.57 -15.30
CA GLY A 468 -22.83 19.93 -15.79
C GLY A 468 -23.48 21.07 -14.97
N PHE A 469 -23.96 20.81 -13.76
CA PHE A 469 -24.46 21.85 -12.86
C PHE A 469 -23.35 22.69 -12.27
N PHE A 470 -22.24 22.04 -11.84
CA PHE A 470 -20.99 22.70 -11.44
C PHE A 470 -19.87 22.45 -12.44
N SER A 471 -18.99 23.42 -12.58
CA SER A 471 -17.66 23.20 -13.14
C SER A 471 -16.75 22.55 -12.08
N LYS A 472 -15.59 22.00 -12.51
CA LYS A 472 -14.57 21.49 -11.59
C LYS A 472 -14.07 22.60 -10.66
N GLU A 473 -13.86 23.79 -11.22
CA GLU A 473 -13.40 24.99 -10.50
C GLU A 473 -14.39 25.41 -9.42
N GLU A 474 -15.70 25.43 -9.72
CA GLU A 474 -16.74 25.78 -8.76
C GLU A 474 -16.81 24.75 -7.62
N LYS A 475 -16.66 23.44 -7.94
CA LYS A 475 -16.56 22.41 -6.91
C LYS A 475 -15.34 22.65 -6.00
N ASP A 476 -14.17 22.96 -6.59
CA ASP A 476 -12.96 23.20 -5.83
C ASP A 476 -13.07 24.50 -5.00
N GLU A 477 -13.72 25.54 -5.50
CA GLU A 477 -14.05 26.76 -4.72
C GLU A 477 -14.96 26.43 -3.53
N PHE A 478 -15.99 25.61 -3.72
CA PHE A 478 -16.85 25.14 -2.62
C PHE A 478 -16.05 24.38 -1.56
N LEU A 479 -15.25 23.38 -1.95
CA LEU A 479 -14.42 22.61 -1.03
C LEU A 479 -13.41 23.50 -0.30
N ASN A 480 -12.82 24.48 -1.00
CA ASN A 480 -11.92 25.46 -0.43
C ASN A 480 -12.56 26.47 0.52
N SER A 481 -13.89 26.61 0.50
CA SER A 481 -14.62 27.46 1.44
C SER A 481 -14.94 26.79 2.77
N LEU A 482 -14.78 25.46 2.88
CA LEU A 482 -15.13 24.70 4.08
C LEU A 482 -14.15 24.96 5.24
N HIS A 483 -14.67 24.96 6.46
CA HIS A 483 -13.91 25.13 7.70
C HIS A 483 -13.53 23.76 8.29
N THR A 484 -12.42 23.20 7.83
CA THR A 484 -11.94 21.89 8.30
C THR A 484 -10.92 22.03 9.43
N VAL A 485 -10.77 20.99 10.25
CA VAL A 485 -9.76 20.93 11.33
C VAL A 485 -8.35 21.09 10.75
N SER A 486 -8.09 20.50 9.60
CA SER A 486 -6.80 20.60 8.91
C SER A 486 -6.47 22.03 8.50
N LYS A 487 -7.46 22.81 8.04
CA LYS A 487 -7.26 24.26 7.76
C LYS A 487 -6.97 25.03 9.03
N THR A 488 -7.71 24.75 10.11
CA THR A 488 -7.47 25.38 11.42
C THR A 488 -6.03 25.12 11.87
N LEU A 489 -5.59 23.84 11.83
CA LEU A 489 -4.20 23.46 12.14
C LEU A 489 -3.19 24.24 11.29
N SER A 490 -3.40 24.31 9.96
CA SER A 490 -2.50 25.02 9.07
C SER A 490 -2.44 26.53 9.34
N ASN A 491 -3.57 27.17 9.64
CA ASN A 491 -3.63 28.59 9.95
C ASN A 491 -2.96 28.91 11.30
N GLU A 492 -3.16 28.08 12.31
CA GLU A 492 -2.49 28.24 13.59
C GLU A 492 -0.99 28.01 13.48
N LEU A 493 -0.55 27.03 12.69
CA LEU A 493 0.88 26.82 12.41
C LEU A 493 1.52 28.00 11.68
N ALA A 494 0.80 28.65 10.76
CA ALA A 494 1.29 29.82 10.05
C ALA A 494 1.56 31.03 10.98
N THR A 495 0.83 31.10 12.11
CA THR A 495 0.96 32.16 13.13
C THR A 495 1.70 31.72 14.39
N LEU A 496 2.17 30.46 14.42
CA LEU A 496 2.78 29.83 15.60
C LEU A 496 4.07 30.55 16.00
N ASN A 497 4.19 30.81 17.30
CA ASN A 497 5.36 31.44 17.92
C ASN A 497 5.40 31.06 19.42
N GLU A 498 6.44 31.46 20.13
CA GLU A 498 6.60 31.10 21.56
C GLU A 498 5.43 31.56 22.45
N ASN A 499 4.72 32.64 22.10
CA ASN A 499 3.63 33.15 22.93
C ASN A 499 2.34 32.32 22.83
N ASN A 500 2.06 31.72 21.67
CA ASN A 500 0.86 30.90 21.44
C ASN A 500 1.14 29.39 21.36
N LYS A 501 2.39 28.96 21.59
CA LYS A 501 2.80 27.56 21.60
C LYS A 501 1.98 26.71 22.58
N GLN A 502 1.69 27.23 23.78
CA GLN A 502 0.92 26.48 24.77
C GLN A 502 -0.54 26.29 24.37
N ASP A 503 -1.16 27.27 23.75
CA ASP A 503 -2.54 27.15 23.25
C ASP A 503 -2.60 26.15 22.11
N PHE A 504 -1.63 26.18 21.20
CA PHE A 504 -1.49 25.22 20.13
C PHE A 504 -1.32 23.78 20.68
N ILE A 505 -0.44 23.57 21.65
CA ILE A 505 -0.23 22.26 22.28
C ILE A 505 -1.51 21.80 23.00
N LYS A 506 -2.23 22.68 23.68
CA LYS A 506 -3.50 22.33 24.33
C LYS A 506 -4.54 21.83 23.32
N GLN A 507 -4.58 22.39 22.12
CA GLN A 507 -5.54 22.04 21.10
C GLN A 507 -5.12 20.79 20.30
N PHE A 508 -3.88 20.75 19.80
CA PHE A 508 -3.39 19.76 18.86
C PHE A 508 -2.37 18.76 19.43
N GLY A 509 -1.88 18.98 20.65
CA GLY A 509 -0.80 18.20 21.25
C GLY A 509 -1.04 16.71 21.37
N HIS A 510 -2.30 16.28 21.39
CA HIS A 510 -2.68 14.86 21.42
C HIS A 510 -2.43 14.11 20.10
N LEU A 511 -2.25 14.81 18.98
CA LEU A 511 -1.98 14.20 17.68
C LEU A 511 -0.60 13.53 17.64
N ARG A 512 -0.47 12.49 16.82
CA ARG A 512 0.78 11.78 16.53
C ARG A 512 0.77 11.21 15.12
N ALA A 513 1.93 11.07 14.51
CA ALA A 513 2.07 10.33 13.26
C ALA A 513 1.75 8.85 13.50
N GLY A 514 0.78 8.28 12.75
CA GLY A 514 0.28 6.93 13.05
C GLY A 514 -0.58 6.90 14.30
N THR A 515 -1.82 7.30 14.17
CA THR A 515 -2.82 7.51 15.25
C THR A 515 -2.92 6.37 16.28
N TYR A 516 -2.68 5.11 15.88
CA TYR A 516 -2.75 3.91 16.73
C TYR A 516 -1.40 3.43 17.27
N ASN A 517 -0.30 4.08 16.85
CA ASN A 517 1.04 3.61 17.13
C ASN A 517 1.57 4.20 18.44
N ILE A 518 1.75 3.35 19.44
CA ILE A 518 2.32 3.75 20.75
C ILE A 518 3.77 4.25 20.62
N LEU A 519 4.50 3.83 19.59
CA LEU A 519 5.90 4.23 19.37
C LEU A 519 6.05 5.63 18.77
N SER A 520 5.00 6.15 18.15
CA SER A 520 5.01 7.51 17.60
C SER A 520 4.78 8.51 18.73
N PRO A 521 5.69 9.47 18.93
CA PRO A 521 5.49 10.52 19.95
C PRO A 521 4.29 11.39 19.57
N ARG A 522 3.65 11.98 20.57
CA ARG A 522 2.63 13.00 20.37
C ARG A 522 3.28 14.34 20.03
N TYR A 523 2.50 15.26 19.45
CA TYR A 523 2.98 16.61 19.18
C TYR A 523 3.43 17.37 20.44
N ASP A 524 2.80 17.10 21.60
CA ASP A 524 3.21 17.68 22.88
C ASP A 524 4.42 16.98 23.52
N GLU A 525 4.70 15.74 23.15
CA GLU A 525 5.85 14.97 23.63
C GLU A 525 7.15 15.29 22.87
N ASP A 526 7.04 15.58 21.56
CA ASP A 526 8.18 15.89 20.69
C ASP A 526 7.85 17.07 19.76
N PHE A 527 7.51 18.21 20.38
CA PHE A 527 7.09 19.39 19.62
C PHE A 527 8.13 19.86 18.61
N ASP A 528 9.39 19.91 19.02
CA ASP A 528 10.49 20.44 18.18
C ASP A 528 10.88 19.46 17.07
N GLY A 529 10.61 18.16 17.22
CA GLY A 529 10.72 17.17 16.14
C GLY A 529 9.69 17.38 15.04
N TYR A 530 8.47 17.77 15.40
CA TYR A 530 7.40 18.00 14.44
C TYR A 530 7.39 19.41 13.82
N PHE A 531 7.67 20.46 14.60
CA PHE A 531 7.47 21.87 14.19
C PHE A 531 8.73 22.71 14.36
N ASP A 532 8.94 23.63 13.42
CA ASP A 532 9.99 24.66 13.49
C ASP A 532 9.36 26.05 13.60
N LEU A 533 9.48 26.70 14.78
CA LEU A 533 8.92 28.03 15.05
C LEU A 533 9.55 29.14 14.19
N LYS A 534 10.68 28.89 13.54
CA LYS A 534 11.35 29.87 12.65
C LYS A 534 10.75 29.89 11.25
N GLN A 535 9.99 28.87 10.89
CA GLN A 535 9.42 28.71 9.57
C GLN A 535 8.02 29.34 9.54
N LYS A 536 7.82 30.36 8.70
CA LYS A 536 6.52 31.01 8.51
C LYS A 536 5.92 30.53 7.20
N SER A 537 4.77 29.90 7.25
CA SER A 537 3.94 29.63 6.07
C SER A 537 2.99 30.80 5.79
N GLU A 538 2.58 30.97 4.54
CA GLU A 538 1.61 32.01 4.19
C GLU A 538 0.20 31.61 4.64
N ILE A 539 -0.50 32.56 5.29
CA ILE A 539 -1.92 32.40 5.61
C ILE A 539 -2.73 32.48 4.32
N LYS A 540 -3.37 31.39 3.94
CA LYS A 540 -4.31 31.43 2.81
C LYS A 540 -5.60 32.13 3.24
N LYS A 541 -5.93 33.24 2.59
CA LYS A 541 -7.20 33.94 2.80
C LYS A 541 -8.35 33.04 2.39
N GLU A 542 -9.29 32.82 3.32
CA GLU A 542 -10.52 32.11 3.04
C GLU A 542 -11.35 32.91 2.03
N LYS A 543 -11.79 32.25 0.97
CA LYS A 543 -12.78 32.78 0.05
C LYS A 543 -14.13 32.18 0.41
N GLU A 544 -15.12 33.04 0.70
CA GLU A 544 -16.50 32.61 0.89
C GLU A 544 -17.08 32.14 -0.45
N PHE A 545 -17.55 30.90 -0.50
CA PHE A 545 -18.29 30.40 -1.66
C PHE A 545 -19.71 31.00 -1.68
N LYS A 546 -20.07 31.65 -2.78
CA LYS A 546 -21.37 32.24 -2.98
C LYS A 546 -22.02 31.62 -4.20
N ILE A 547 -23.23 31.17 -4.04
CA ILE A 547 -24.09 30.69 -5.11
C ILE A 547 -25.22 31.70 -5.33
N ASP A 548 -25.52 32.03 -6.57
CA ASP A 548 -26.58 32.95 -6.90
C ASP A 548 -27.97 32.29 -6.77
N ASP A 549 -29.02 33.14 -6.62
CA ASP A 549 -30.38 32.67 -6.43
C ASP A 549 -30.90 31.88 -7.65
N ASP A 550 -30.48 32.21 -8.87
CA ASP A 550 -30.87 31.49 -10.08
C ASP A 550 -30.27 30.08 -10.11
N LYS A 551 -29.05 29.91 -9.67
CA LYS A 551 -28.44 28.56 -9.50
C LYS A 551 -29.13 27.76 -8.40
N LEU A 552 -29.51 28.41 -7.27
CA LEU A 552 -30.27 27.74 -6.21
C LEU A 552 -31.66 27.25 -6.73
N LEU A 553 -32.37 28.05 -7.52
CA LEU A 553 -33.64 27.64 -8.13
C LEU A 553 -33.47 26.46 -9.11
N LYS A 554 -32.40 26.47 -9.92
CA LYS A 554 -32.07 25.34 -10.80
C LYS A 554 -31.76 24.06 -10.02
N LEU A 555 -31.04 24.18 -8.90
CA LEU A 555 -30.75 23.03 -8.04
C LEU A 555 -32.03 22.49 -7.40
N ASP A 556 -32.94 23.36 -6.92
CA ASP A 556 -34.23 22.94 -6.39
C ASP A 556 -35.03 22.13 -7.42
N GLN A 557 -34.99 22.52 -8.69
CA GLN A 557 -35.61 21.78 -9.77
C GLN A 557 -34.95 20.41 -9.98
N ILE A 558 -33.63 20.34 -10.04
CA ILE A 558 -32.86 19.07 -10.17
C ILE A 558 -33.17 18.14 -8.99
N LEU A 559 -33.12 18.64 -7.76
CA LEU A 559 -33.41 17.84 -6.56
C LEU A 559 -34.83 17.24 -6.64
N LYS A 560 -35.81 18.04 -7.05
CA LYS A 560 -37.21 17.61 -7.20
C LYS A 560 -37.37 16.57 -8.30
N GLU A 561 -36.76 16.77 -9.46
CA GLU A 561 -36.79 15.82 -10.60
C GLU A 561 -36.20 14.46 -10.21
N HIS A 562 -35.16 14.44 -9.38
CA HIS A 562 -34.49 13.22 -8.89
C HIS A 562 -35.14 12.67 -7.60
N GLY A 563 -36.20 13.26 -7.07
CA GLY A 563 -36.89 12.79 -5.86
C GLY A 563 -36.09 12.96 -4.57
N ILE A 564 -35.16 13.90 -4.53
CA ILE A 564 -34.43 14.28 -3.30
C ILE A 564 -35.33 15.24 -2.48
N GLU A 565 -35.59 14.90 -1.21
CA GLU A 565 -36.62 15.49 -0.36
C GLU A 565 -36.20 16.77 0.38
N VAL A 566 -34.99 17.32 0.10
CA VAL A 566 -34.48 18.57 0.68
C VAL A 566 -34.42 19.68 -0.38
N ASN A 567 -34.51 20.95 0.05
CA ASN A 567 -34.30 22.07 -0.85
C ASN A 567 -32.79 22.38 -1.04
N ALA A 568 -32.44 23.21 -2.03
CA ALA A 568 -31.07 23.54 -2.38
C ALA A 568 -30.26 24.08 -1.19
N LYS A 569 -30.83 24.93 -0.34
CA LYS A 569 -30.13 25.46 0.84
C LYS A 569 -29.86 24.39 1.89
N GLU A 570 -30.81 23.51 2.13
CA GLU A 570 -30.68 22.37 3.04
C GLU A 570 -29.63 21.38 2.48
N PHE A 571 -29.64 21.15 1.17
CA PHE A 571 -28.70 20.30 0.50
C PHE A 571 -27.23 20.81 0.66
N PHE A 572 -26.98 22.10 0.39
CA PHE A 572 -25.66 22.68 0.61
C PHE A 572 -25.24 22.66 2.09
N SER A 573 -26.20 22.88 2.99
CA SER A 573 -25.95 22.75 4.43
C SER A 573 -25.54 21.32 4.79
N PHE A 574 -26.18 20.30 4.20
CA PHE A 574 -25.78 18.91 4.38
C PHE A 574 -24.37 18.65 3.88
N LEU A 575 -24.02 19.06 2.64
CA LEU A 575 -22.69 18.88 2.09
C LEU A 575 -21.61 19.46 3.02
N LYS A 576 -21.83 20.70 3.47
CA LYS A 576 -20.90 21.39 4.39
C LYS A 576 -20.78 20.64 5.73
N ILE A 577 -21.92 20.38 6.40
CA ILE A 577 -21.94 19.74 7.72
C ILE A 577 -21.32 18.34 7.68
N ALA A 578 -21.57 17.55 6.65
CA ALA A 578 -21.04 16.20 6.54
C ALA A 578 -19.52 16.20 6.34
N ILE A 579 -18.99 17.06 5.46
CA ILE A 579 -17.56 17.10 5.15
C ILE A 579 -16.77 17.69 6.34
N GLU A 580 -17.18 18.84 6.88
CA GLU A 580 -16.54 19.45 8.07
C GLU A 580 -16.66 18.56 9.30
N GLY A 581 -17.84 17.96 9.51
CA GLY A 581 -18.12 17.09 10.64
C GLY A 581 -17.28 15.83 10.69
N ARG A 582 -16.97 15.24 9.52
CA ARG A 582 -16.07 14.07 9.44
C ARG A 582 -14.71 14.35 10.07
N GLU A 583 -14.08 15.47 9.71
CA GLU A 583 -12.78 15.83 10.28
C GLU A 583 -12.90 16.19 11.76
N PHE A 584 -13.91 16.95 12.13
CA PHE A 584 -14.16 17.34 13.53
C PHE A 584 -14.31 16.10 14.42
N VAL A 585 -15.18 15.15 14.09
CA VAL A 585 -15.42 13.96 14.92
C VAL A 585 -14.19 13.07 14.99
N LYS A 586 -13.43 12.95 13.88
CA LYS A 586 -12.15 12.22 13.87
C LYS A 586 -11.15 12.85 14.84
N PHE A 587 -11.00 14.14 14.78
CA PHE A 587 -10.12 14.90 15.65
C PHE A 587 -10.50 14.73 17.13
N GLU A 588 -11.77 14.81 17.46
CA GLU A 588 -12.24 14.67 18.86
C GLU A 588 -12.02 13.25 19.40
N PHE A 589 -12.37 12.18 18.65
CA PHE A 589 -12.16 10.84 19.19
C PHE A 589 -10.68 10.47 19.34
N SER A 590 -9.80 11.05 18.51
CA SER A 590 -8.37 10.81 18.60
C SER A 590 -7.78 11.29 19.94
N LYS A 591 -8.41 12.23 20.65
CA LYS A 591 -8.02 12.66 22.01
C LYS A 591 -8.15 11.51 23.02
N LEU A 592 -9.30 10.81 23.00
CA LEU A 592 -9.54 9.69 23.92
C LEU A 592 -8.60 8.53 23.63
N LEU A 593 -8.46 8.18 22.34
CA LEU A 593 -7.56 7.12 21.91
C LEU A 593 -6.10 7.43 22.27
N SER A 594 -5.63 8.63 21.96
CA SER A 594 -4.26 9.05 22.26
C SER A 594 -3.96 9.03 23.76
N LYS A 595 -4.93 9.46 24.58
CA LYS A 595 -4.79 9.40 26.05
C LYS A 595 -4.80 7.97 26.56
N ALA A 596 -5.65 7.10 26.02
CA ALA A 596 -5.64 5.68 26.37
C ALA A 596 -4.28 5.03 26.05
N ILE A 597 -3.69 5.34 24.89
CA ILE A 597 -2.35 4.86 24.50
C ILE A 597 -1.26 5.37 25.48
N SER A 598 -1.30 6.64 25.90
CA SER A 598 -0.36 7.15 26.89
C SER A 598 -0.51 6.43 28.24
N LEU A 599 -1.74 6.16 28.70
CA LEU A 599 -1.97 5.39 29.92
C LEU A 599 -1.53 3.91 29.78
N ILE A 600 -1.57 3.34 28.59
CA ILE A 600 -1.02 1.99 28.32
C ILE A 600 0.51 2.01 28.45
N GLU A 601 1.17 3.07 28.01
CA GLU A 601 2.61 3.26 28.23
C GLU A 601 2.92 3.39 29.72
N ASP A 602 2.16 4.20 30.48
CA ASP A 602 2.29 4.34 31.94
C ASP A 602 2.10 2.99 32.67
N LEU A 603 1.14 2.17 32.21
CA LEU A 603 0.91 0.83 32.73
C LEU A 603 2.10 -0.10 32.46
N GLY A 604 2.72 0.00 31.28
CA GLY A 604 3.96 -0.69 30.94
C GLY A 604 5.09 -0.31 31.90
N ASN A 605 5.30 0.99 32.08
CA ASN A 605 6.31 1.53 33.03
C ASN A 605 6.10 1.02 34.44
N TYR A 606 4.85 0.97 34.93
CA TYR A 606 4.51 0.44 36.27
C TYR A 606 4.94 -1.03 36.42
N TYR A 607 4.79 -1.85 35.39
CA TYR A 607 5.22 -3.26 35.40
C TYR A 607 6.69 -3.46 34.99
N GLY A 608 7.42 -2.41 34.63
CA GLY A 608 8.80 -2.49 34.10
C GLY A 608 8.88 -3.16 32.74
N ILE A 609 7.91 -2.89 31.89
CA ILE A 609 7.83 -3.34 30.48
C ILE A 609 8.04 -2.12 29.57
N SER A 610 8.96 -2.22 28.63
CA SER A 610 9.30 -1.10 27.74
C SER A 610 8.13 -0.75 26.80
N LYS A 611 8.14 0.46 26.26
CA LYS A 611 7.19 0.96 25.26
C LYS A 611 7.21 0.09 23.98
N GLU A 612 8.40 -0.32 23.55
CA GLU A 612 8.62 -1.21 22.41
C GLU A 612 7.96 -2.57 22.63
N ASP A 613 8.03 -3.09 23.84
CA ASP A 613 7.43 -4.35 24.23
C ASP A 613 5.91 -4.23 24.34
N MET A 614 5.41 -3.15 24.95
CA MET A 614 3.97 -2.88 25.02
C MET A 614 3.33 -2.77 23.64
N ALA A 615 4.05 -2.35 22.61
CA ALA A 615 3.57 -2.35 21.24
C ALA A 615 3.19 -3.75 20.71
N HIS A 616 3.70 -4.82 21.32
CA HIS A 616 3.39 -6.21 20.98
C HIS A 616 2.27 -6.84 21.85
N LEU A 617 1.69 -6.11 22.79
CA LEU A 617 0.60 -6.60 23.62
C LEU A 617 -0.76 -6.43 22.92
N ASP A 618 -1.68 -7.40 23.06
CA ASP A 618 -3.06 -7.23 22.59
C ASP A 618 -3.86 -6.38 23.58
N ILE A 619 -4.62 -5.41 23.08
CA ILE A 619 -5.46 -4.55 23.93
C ILE A 619 -6.44 -5.35 24.80
N LYS A 620 -6.95 -6.48 24.30
CA LYS A 620 -7.89 -7.34 25.05
C LYS A 620 -7.26 -7.90 26.32
N SER A 621 -5.95 -8.12 26.34
CA SER A 621 -5.25 -8.58 27.54
C SER A 621 -5.25 -7.54 28.64
N ILE A 622 -5.24 -6.25 28.28
CA ILE A 622 -5.40 -5.15 29.23
C ILE A 622 -6.87 -5.05 29.67
N LEU A 623 -7.80 -4.99 28.69
CA LEU A 623 -9.23 -4.81 28.97
C LEU A 623 -9.82 -5.94 29.83
N ASN A 624 -9.36 -7.19 29.64
CA ASN A 624 -9.81 -8.33 30.43
C ASN A 624 -9.46 -8.20 31.91
N LEU A 625 -8.42 -7.43 32.28
CA LEU A 625 -8.09 -7.20 33.70
C LEU A 625 -9.15 -6.36 34.42
N TYR A 626 -9.95 -5.58 33.71
CA TYR A 626 -11.05 -4.79 34.29
C TYR A 626 -12.10 -5.69 34.98
N SER A 627 -12.38 -6.83 34.42
CA SER A 627 -13.44 -7.73 34.91
C SER A 627 -12.94 -9.08 35.45
N SER A 628 -11.63 -9.34 35.40
CA SER A 628 -11.09 -10.68 35.70
C SER A 628 -9.81 -10.58 36.51
N VAL A 629 -9.71 -11.49 37.50
CA VAL A 629 -8.48 -11.71 38.28
C VAL A 629 -7.90 -13.07 37.88
N TYR A 630 -6.63 -13.10 37.53
CA TYR A 630 -5.93 -14.29 37.08
C TYR A 630 -4.97 -14.82 38.18
N SER A 631 -4.64 -16.10 38.12
CA SER A 631 -3.68 -16.73 39.04
C SER A 631 -2.25 -16.24 38.83
N LYS A 632 -1.86 -15.96 37.56
CA LYS A 632 -0.59 -15.31 37.23
C LYS A 632 -0.67 -13.80 37.44
N SER A 633 0.44 -13.18 37.78
CA SER A 633 0.51 -11.71 37.85
C SER A 633 0.24 -11.12 36.44
N PRO A 634 -0.32 -9.90 36.36
CA PRO A 634 -0.49 -9.21 35.09
C PRO A 634 0.82 -9.09 34.32
N LYS A 635 1.93 -8.79 34.97
CA LYS A 635 3.27 -8.71 34.40
C LYS A 635 3.68 -10.01 33.69
N ASP A 636 3.57 -11.16 34.37
CA ASP A 636 3.98 -12.44 33.79
C ASP A 636 3.13 -12.83 32.60
N LYS A 637 1.84 -12.51 32.65
CA LYS A 637 0.90 -12.74 31.55
C LYS A 637 1.28 -11.86 30.34
N PHE A 638 1.54 -10.58 30.56
CA PHE A 638 1.93 -9.66 29.49
C PHE A 638 3.25 -10.08 28.85
N LEU A 639 4.28 -10.42 29.63
CA LEU A 639 5.56 -10.86 29.09
C LEU A 639 5.46 -12.14 28.26
N SER A 640 4.65 -13.12 28.70
CA SER A 640 4.42 -14.33 27.92
C SER A 640 3.79 -14.02 26.56
N GLU A 641 2.75 -13.19 26.54
CA GLU A 641 2.05 -12.81 25.33
C GLU A 641 2.90 -11.94 24.39
N ILE A 642 3.65 -10.99 24.96
CA ILE A 642 4.57 -10.14 24.20
C ILE A 642 5.59 -11.00 23.43
N ASN A 643 6.16 -12.02 24.09
CA ASN A 643 7.12 -12.91 23.45
C ASN A 643 6.50 -13.72 22.29
N GLU A 644 5.28 -14.21 22.47
CA GLU A 644 4.54 -14.90 21.40
C GLU A 644 4.24 -13.94 20.24
N ASN A 645 3.74 -12.74 20.53
CA ASN A 645 3.40 -11.75 19.51
C ASN A 645 4.62 -11.17 18.78
N LYS A 646 5.80 -11.14 19.40
CA LYS A 646 7.06 -10.79 18.72
C LYS A 646 7.42 -11.81 17.66
N GLN A 647 7.28 -13.11 17.98
CA GLN A 647 7.51 -14.18 16.99
C GLN A 647 6.51 -14.13 15.84
N GLU A 648 5.22 -13.88 16.13
CA GLU A 648 4.22 -13.67 15.10
C GLU A 648 4.51 -12.43 14.23
N TYR A 649 5.04 -11.37 14.83
CA TYR A 649 5.44 -10.17 14.08
C TYR A 649 6.62 -10.45 13.14
N GLU A 650 7.65 -11.16 13.59
CA GLU A 650 8.77 -11.59 12.73
C GLU A 650 8.27 -12.45 11.55
N LEU A 651 7.33 -13.35 11.81
CA LEU A 651 6.70 -14.15 10.76
C LEU A 651 5.95 -13.26 9.76
N SER A 652 5.27 -12.21 10.23
CA SER A 652 4.57 -11.24 9.37
C SER A 652 5.53 -10.47 8.45
N LEU A 653 6.78 -10.26 8.87
CA LEU A 653 7.81 -9.63 8.03
C LEU A 653 8.32 -10.57 6.93
N ALA A 654 8.27 -11.89 7.16
CA ALA A 654 8.72 -12.90 6.21
C ALA A 654 7.67 -13.26 5.15
N ILE A 655 6.39 -13.18 5.47
CA ILE A 655 5.33 -13.61 4.56
C ILE A 655 5.10 -12.59 3.42
N LYS A 656 4.87 -13.14 2.21
CA LYS A 656 4.41 -12.39 1.02
C LYS A 656 3.00 -12.84 0.65
N LEU A 657 2.10 -11.89 0.51
CA LEU A 657 0.72 -12.11 0.04
C LEU A 657 0.33 -10.96 -0.90
N PRO A 658 -0.56 -11.21 -1.89
CA PRO A 658 -1.02 -10.15 -2.79
C PRO A 658 -1.91 -9.14 -2.05
N ALA A 659 -1.96 -7.90 -2.52
CA ALA A 659 -2.84 -6.87 -1.96
C ALA A 659 -4.34 -7.26 -2.02
N LEU A 660 -4.72 -8.05 -3.02
CA LEU A 660 -6.04 -8.66 -3.18
C LEU A 660 -5.90 -10.19 -3.31
N LEU A 661 -6.35 -10.90 -2.29
CA LEU A 661 -6.32 -12.36 -2.23
C LEU A 661 -7.67 -12.92 -2.70
N THR A 662 -7.69 -13.51 -3.89
CA THR A 662 -8.89 -14.01 -4.57
C THR A 662 -8.94 -15.53 -4.64
N ASP A 663 -7.78 -16.20 -4.55
CA ASP A 663 -7.64 -17.64 -4.63
C ASP A 663 -6.66 -18.19 -3.58
N ALA A 664 -6.95 -19.37 -3.05
CA ALA A 664 -6.14 -20.00 -2.01
C ALA A 664 -4.69 -20.32 -2.45
N HIS A 665 -4.47 -20.61 -3.73
CA HIS A 665 -3.12 -20.91 -4.24
C HIS A 665 -2.19 -19.70 -4.20
N GLN A 666 -2.75 -18.47 -4.23
CA GLN A 666 -1.98 -17.23 -4.10
C GLN A 666 -1.24 -17.10 -2.76
N ILE A 667 -1.62 -17.89 -1.75
CA ILE A 667 -0.91 -17.98 -0.46
C ILE A 667 0.50 -18.53 -0.65
N PHE A 668 0.69 -19.39 -1.65
CA PHE A 668 1.98 -20.01 -1.93
C PHE A 668 2.73 -19.36 -3.09
N GLY A 669 2.01 -18.79 -4.06
CA GLY A 669 2.66 -18.13 -5.20
C GLY A 669 1.67 -17.25 -5.97
N PHE A 670 2.12 -16.06 -6.33
CA PHE A 670 1.28 -15.05 -6.99
C PHE A 670 2.11 -14.07 -7.80
N PHE A 671 1.48 -13.46 -8.79
CA PHE A 671 2.00 -12.28 -9.45
C PHE A 671 1.66 -11.05 -8.62
N ALA A 672 2.66 -10.22 -8.33
CA ALA A 672 2.40 -8.94 -7.71
C ALA A 672 1.54 -8.09 -8.66
N ASN A 673 0.41 -7.61 -8.16
CA ASN A 673 -0.48 -6.78 -8.95
C ASN A 673 0.20 -5.44 -9.26
N TYR A 674 0.05 -4.99 -10.50
CA TYR A 674 0.41 -3.63 -10.85
C TYR A 674 -0.54 -2.68 -10.10
N ILE A 675 0.04 -1.82 -9.28
CA ILE A 675 -0.71 -0.78 -8.56
C ILE A 675 -0.62 0.49 -9.39
N HIS A 676 -1.76 1.08 -9.76
CA HIS A 676 -1.81 2.42 -10.32
C HIS A 676 -1.79 3.44 -9.18
N PRO A 677 -0.68 4.14 -8.97
CA PRO A 677 -0.61 5.17 -7.95
C PRO A 677 -1.56 6.34 -8.28
N ASN A 678 -2.02 7.02 -7.25
CA ASN A 678 -2.85 8.20 -7.42
C ASN A 678 -1.95 9.45 -7.45
N PHE A 679 -1.82 10.08 -8.62
CA PHE A 679 -1.06 11.31 -8.80
C PHE A 679 -1.93 12.52 -8.45
N ILE A 680 -1.46 13.30 -7.48
CA ILE A 680 -2.18 14.45 -6.95
C ILE A 680 -1.59 15.73 -7.54
N THR A 681 -2.45 16.58 -8.06
CA THR A 681 -2.12 17.79 -8.83
C THR A 681 -1.72 17.53 -10.29
N GLN A 682 -1.36 18.59 -11.02
CA GLN A 682 -0.84 18.55 -12.40
C GLN A 682 0.59 19.07 -12.48
N LYS A 683 1.30 19.11 -11.35
CA LYS A 683 2.64 19.70 -11.26
C LYS A 683 3.73 18.64 -11.42
N SER A 684 4.91 19.10 -11.82
CA SER A 684 6.13 18.30 -11.87
C SER A 684 7.17 18.89 -10.94
N ILE A 685 7.86 18.06 -10.16
CA ILE A 685 8.92 18.43 -9.24
C ILE A 685 10.07 17.43 -9.26
N SER A 686 11.30 17.90 -9.12
CA SER A 686 12.48 17.05 -9.01
C SER A 686 13.32 17.48 -7.82
N ALA A 687 13.49 16.60 -6.84
CA ALA A 687 14.20 16.89 -5.60
C ALA A 687 14.88 15.63 -5.02
N ASN A 688 15.81 15.84 -4.09
CA ASN A 688 16.37 14.76 -3.28
C ASN A 688 15.27 14.15 -2.41
N ILE A 689 15.42 12.90 -2.06
CA ILE A 689 14.48 12.22 -1.15
C ILE A 689 14.87 12.40 0.31
N ALA A 690 13.90 12.25 1.19
CA ALA A 690 14.07 12.14 2.63
C ALA A 690 13.04 11.18 3.22
N LEU A 691 13.33 10.59 4.36
CA LEU A 691 12.34 9.88 5.20
C LEU A 691 11.73 10.86 6.20
N GLU A 692 10.51 10.56 6.67
CA GLU A 692 9.77 11.42 7.60
C GLU A 692 10.49 11.71 8.93
N ASN A 693 11.44 10.87 9.33
CA ASN A 693 12.21 11.00 10.56
C ASN A 693 13.55 11.77 10.39
N GLU A 694 13.85 12.28 9.20
CA GLU A 694 15.02 13.11 8.97
C GLU A 694 14.81 14.54 9.49
N GLN A 695 15.86 15.17 10.01
CA GLN A 695 15.78 16.52 10.56
C GLN A 695 15.57 17.60 9.50
N ASP A 696 16.18 17.43 8.33
CA ASP A 696 16.07 18.39 7.22
C ASP A 696 15.19 17.80 6.11
N LEU A 697 13.95 18.27 6.04
CA LEU A 697 12.96 17.89 5.01
C LEU A 697 12.77 18.97 3.95
N LYS A 698 13.31 20.18 4.16
CA LYS A 698 13.05 21.34 3.30
C LYS A 698 13.49 21.10 1.85
N GLY A 699 12.58 21.34 0.92
CA GLY A 699 12.83 21.22 -0.52
C GLY A 699 13.06 19.78 -0.99
N LYS A 700 12.77 18.75 -0.15
CA LYS A 700 12.92 17.34 -0.50
C LYS A 700 11.57 16.69 -0.81
N ILE A 701 11.60 15.58 -1.52
CA ILE A 701 10.44 14.67 -1.68
C ILE A 701 10.48 13.69 -0.52
N VAL A 702 9.44 13.72 0.32
CA VAL A 702 9.37 12.89 1.53
C VAL A 702 8.68 11.56 1.23
N LEU A 703 9.30 10.47 1.66
CA LEU A 703 8.75 9.12 1.53
C LEU A 703 8.12 8.73 2.87
N ILE A 704 6.81 8.41 2.86
CA ILE A 704 6.05 7.94 4.03
C ILE A 704 5.32 6.65 3.72
N TYR A 705 5.19 5.76 4.70
CA TYR A 705 4.54 4.47 4.47
C TYR A 705 3.02 4.58 4.32
N ALA A 706 2.38 5.50 5.02
CA ALA A 706 0.93 5.60 5.05
C ALA A 706 0.45 7.04 4.91
N ALA A 707 -0.73 7.24 4.32
CA ALA A 707 -1.35 8.55 4.16
C ALA A 707 -2.19 8.95 5.39
N ASP A 708 -1.67 8.70 6.62
CA ASP A 708 -2.35 8.99 7.88
C ASP A 708 -2.37 10.51 8.16
N PRO A 709 -3.46 11.04 8.71
CA PRO A 709 -3.57 12.47 9.06
C PRO A 709 -2.53 12.98 10.05
N GLY A 710 -1.94 12.11 10.86
CA GLY A 710 -0.86 12.48 11.77
C GLY A 710 0.39 13.00 11.07
N TYR A 711 0.49 12.84 9.75
CA TYR A 711 1.56 13.41 8.94
C TYR A 711 1.28 14.83 8.44
N ASP A 712 0.21 15.48 8.86
CA ASP A 712 -0.12 16.87 8.47
C ASP A 712 1.01 17.87 8.77
N TYR A 713 1.86 17.60 9.75
CA TYR A 713 3.05 18.39 10.03
C TYR A 713 4.02 18.51 8.84
N LEU A 714 4.04 17.53 7.93
CA LEU A 714 4.90 17.56 6.75
C LEU A 714 4.60 18.76 5.84
N PHE A 715 3.34 19.17 5.77
CA PHE A 715 2.95 20.36 4.99
C PHE A 715 3.52 21.67 5.55
N THR A 716 4.08 21.63 6.75
CA THR A 716 4.71 22.79 7.41
C THR A 716 6.23 22.82 7.23
N LYS A 717 6.84 21.75 6.73
CA LYS A 717 8.30 21.61 6.58
C LYS A 717 8.84 22.08 5.23
N ASP A 718 8.07 22.85 4.44
CA ASP A 718 8.44 23.32 3.08
C ASP A 718 8.97 22.18 2.18
N ILE A 719 8.37 20.99 2.27
CA ILE A 719 8.75 19.87 1.43
C ILE A 719 8.41 20.15 -0.04
N ALA A 720 9.17 19.59 -0.97
CA ALA A 720 8.92 19.74 -2.40
C ALA A 720 7.71 18.93 -2.87
N GLY A 721 7.44 17.80 -2.20
CA GLY A 721 6.36 16.87 -2.48
C GLY A 721 6.52 15.64 -1.62
N PHE A 722 5.63 14.65 -1.78
CA PHE A 722 5.76 13.38 -1.05
C PHE A 722 5.21 12.20 -1.84
N ILE A 723 5.66 11.00 -1.43
CA ILE A 723 5.21 9.73 -1.99
C ILE A 723 4.78 8.83 -0.83
N THR A 724 3.61 8.20 -0.92
CA THR A 724 3.17 7.23 0.07
C THR A 724 3.19 5.81 -0.48
N CYS A 725 3.58 4.85 0.36
CA CYS A 725 3.49 3.43 0.03
C CYS A 725 2.02 3.00 -0.08
N TYR A 726 1.22 3.35 0.92
CA TYR A 726 -0.20 3.05 1.01
C TYR A 726 -1.04 4.32 1.12
N GLY A 727 -2.24 4.26 0.60
CA GLY A 727 -3.22 5.34 0.64
C GLY A 727 -4.07 5.34 -0.63
N GLY A 728 -5.27 5.85 -0.53
CA GLY A 728 -6.17 6.02 -1.66
C GLY A 728 -6.25 7.46 -2.16
N ALA A 729 -6.85 7.68 -3.33
CA ALA A 729 -7.08 9.00 -3.92
C ALA A 729 -7.86 9.97 -3.00
N ASN A 730 -8.63 9.43 -2.08
CA ASN A 730 -9.46 10.18 -1.11
C ASN A 730 -8.89 10.11 0.31
N SER A 731 -7.63 9.71 0.47
CA SER A 731 -6.95 9.78 1.76
C SER A 731 -6.85 11.23 2.24
N HIS A 732 -6.71 11.41 3.55
CA HIS A 732 -6.52 12.75 4.12
C HIS A 732 -5.35 13.49 3.49
N MET A 733 -4.21 12.82 3.35
CA MET A 733 -3.00 13.40 2.76
C MET A 733 -3.16 13.73 1.27
N ALA A 734 -3.94 12.94 0.51
CA ALA A 734 -4.24 13.23 -0.89
C ALA A 734 -5.08 14.51 -1.02
N ILE A 735 -6.13 14.65 -0.21
CA ILE A 735 -6.97 15.84 -0.17
C ILE A 735 -6.13 17.08 0.20
N ARG A 736 -5.29 16.97 1.23
CA ARG A 736 -4.41 18.06 1.66
C ARG A 736 -3.40 18.45 0.60
N ALA A 737 -2.77 17.49 -0.07
CA ALA A 737 -1.87 17.76 -1.18
C ALA A 737 -2.56 18.53 -2.32
N SER A 738 -3.81 18.15 -2.65
CA SER A 738 -4.62 18.84 -3.65
C SER A 738 -4.93 20.28 -3.22
N GLU A 739 -5.39 20.51 -1.99
CA GLU A 739 -5.70 21.84 -1.43
C GLU A 739 -4.48 22.77 -1.44
N LEU A 740 -3.30 22.23 -1.13
CA LEU A 740 -2.04 23.00 -1.09
C LEU A 740 -1.36 23.04 -2.45
N ALA A 741 -1.95 22.44 -3.48
CA ALA A 741 -1.35 22.28 -4.81
C ALA A 741 0.07 21.72 -4.75
N MET A 742 0.32 20.78 -3.81
CA MET A 742 1.61 20.12 -3.61
C MET A 742 1.68 18.85 -4.46
N PRO A 743 2.73 18.63 -5.26
CA PRO A 743 2.90 17.39 -6.01
C PRO A 743 3.02 16.21 -5.05
N ALA A 744 2.15 15.20 -5.22
CA ALA A 744 2.20 14.01 -4.41
C ALA A 744 1.80 12.77 -5.22
N VAL A 745 2.30 11.61 -4.79
CA VAL A 745 1.91 10.32 -5.34
C VAL A 745 1.49 9.40 -4.20
N ILE A 746 0.25 8.98 -4.23
CA ILE A 746 -0.40 8.24 -3.14
C ILE A 746 -0.58 6.78 -3.55
N GLY A 747 -0.09 5.85 -2.70
CA GLY A 747 -0.34 4.43 -2.86
C GLY A 747 0.51 3.79 -3.96
N VAL A 748 1.83 4.00 -3.97
CA VAL A 748 2.73 3.42 -4.98
C VAL A 748 2.95 1.91 -4.78
N GLY A 749 2.56 1.35 -3.65
CA GLY A 749 2.78 -0.05 -3.29
C GLY A 749 4.21 -0.35 -2.81
N GLU A 750 4.37 -1.46 -2.08
CA GLU A 750 5.65 -1.81 -1.43
C GLU A 750 6.83 -1.92 -2.41
N GLU A 751 6.64 -2.58 -3.53
CA GLU A 751 7.75 -2.85 -4.46
C GLU A 751 8.28 -1.58 -5.12
N ASN A 752 7.38 -0.66 -5.52
CA ASN A 752 7.80 0.63 -6.05
C ASN A 752 8.38 1.52 -4.96
N PHE A 753 7.77 1.52 -3.76
CA PHE A 753 8.25 2.30 -2.63
C PHE A 753 9.68 1.94 -2.24
N LYS A 754 10.01 0.64 -2.21
CA LYS A 754 11.38 0.15 -1.96
C LYS A 754 12.38 0.63 -3.01
N LYS A 755 12.00 0.68 -4.30
CA LYS A 755 12.85 1.25 -5.35
C LYS A 755 13.13 2.73 -5.10
N TYR A 756 12.11 3.48 -4.67
CA TYR A 756 12.25 4.90 -4.38
C TYR A 756 13.13 5.16 -3.14
N LEU A 757 13.08 4.30 -2.12
CA LEU A 757 13.96 4.37 -0.95
C LEU A 757 15.46 4.24 -1.29
N GLN A 758 15.80 3.63 -2.42
CA GLN A 758 17.18 3.46 -2.88
C GLN A 758 17.66 4.60 -3.78
N ALA A 759 16.76 5.46 -4.27
CA ALA A 759 17.12 6.61 -5.10
C ALA A 759 17.75 7.73 -4.25
N LYS A 760 18.60 8.54 -4.86
CA LYS A 760 19.09 9.78 -4.22
C LYS A 760 18.19 10.96 -4.53
N LYS A 761 17.64 10.97 -5.73
CA LYS A 761 16.80 12.03 -6.26
C LYS A 761 15.67 11.44 -7.08
N ILE A 762 14.48 12.03 -6.96
CA ILE A 762 13.28 11.60 -7.69
C ILE A 762 12.67 12.80 -8.42
N LYS A 763 12.14 12.55 -9.62
CA LYS A 763 11.22 13.44 -10.29
C LYS A 763 9.81 12.84 -10.23
N ILE A 764 8.87 13.55 -9.62
CA ILE A 764 7.44 13.30 -9.71
C ILE A 764 6.90 14.16 -10.86
N ASP A 765 6.22 13.56 -11.80
CA ASP A 765 5.51 14.23 -12.88
C ASP A 765 4.03 13.82 -12.83
N CYS A 766 3.24 14.61 -12.11
CA CYS A 766 1.82 14.30 -11.90
C CYS A 766 0.99 14.46 -13.17
N GLN A 767 1.41 15.31 -14.10
CA GLN A 767 0.69 15.52 -15.36
C GLN A 767 0.80 14.29 -16.29
N SER A 768 1.98 13.69 -16.35
CA SER A 768 2.22 12.49 -17.17
C SER A 768 2.04 11.18 -16.39
N GLU A 769 1.68 11.26 -15.11
CA GLU A 769 1.54 10.12 -14.17
C GLU A 769 2.80 9.25 -14.13
N GLN A 770 3.96 9.89 -13.96
CA GLN A 770 5.25 9.18 -13.97
C GLN A 770 6.15 9.60 -12.79
N ILE A 771 6.93 8.64 -12.32
CA ILE A 771 8.00 8.84 -11.34
C ILE A 771 9.31 8.35 -11.94
N PHE A 772 10.34 9.19 -11.85
CA PHE A 772 11.67 8.89 -12.35
C PHE A 772 12.67 8.92 -11.21
N CYS A 773 13.42 7.83 -11.02
CA CYS A 773 14.61 7.80 -10.18
C CYS A 773 15.79 8.39 -10.96
N LEU A 774 16.50 9.38 -10.38
CA LEU A 774 17.56 10.15 -11.01
C LEU A 774 18.89 9.93 -10.30
#